data_810096987e7f9e088787a6bfa09f86ed
#
_entry.id   810096987e7f9e088787a6bfa09f86ed
#
_cell.length_a   1.000
_cell.length_b   1.000
_cell.length_c   1.000
_cell.angle_alpha   90.00
_cell.angle_beta   90.00
_cell.angle_gamma   90.00
#
_symmetry.space_group_name_H-M   'P 1'
#
loop_
_entity.id
_entity.type
_entity.pdbx_description
1 polymer ?
#
loop_
_entity_poly.entity_id
_entity_poly.type
_entity_poly.pdbx_seq_one_letter_code
_entity_poly.pdbx_strand_id
1 'polypeptide(L)'
;RFASTFQPDLEQRRCKYIWLGTDLVFDAFKFHILDTPAGIMQVHGYPYSEQASTFILEMHEDVWRRAGFGPPAERAAGLPPGQSDEASIEMIRGLCADVLGGHQLFANNSRWVSFSTVRCGTWQHRNVVLLGDAAHTAHFSIGSGTKLAMEDALALAACLHEQGSVEAALTAYEAERRPVVASTQRAAQASLEWFENIGQYADQDPHQFAFNIVTRSRRVTYDNLRLRDPEFVADMDGWFAGQQCGGGPEPQVRPPMFQPFRLGGLELANRVIVSPMDMYSARDGVPGDFHLVHLGSKALGGAGLVMTEMVCVSPSGRITPGCTGIYNTEQEGSWRRITDFVHDRTGAKIGIQLGHSGRKGSTRLMWDGMDDPLPEGNWEVCGPSPLPYKVDGQVPRSLDEAELGAIRDQFVAAAQAAARAGFDLLELHCAHGYLLSSFLSPLTNQRTDRYGGSLAARLRYPLSVFDAIRAVWPQDRPMTVRISATDWCEGGVGVEEAVEIARAFAEHGAAGIDVSTGQVVSEEQPAFGRSYQTPFADRIRNEIGRKYGVAVIAVGAISSYDDVNSLLLAGRADLCALGRTHLYDPQWTLHAAAEQGYAGPGATWPMPFAAGSRRPQGGRTDGPRPRLELIRAGVPGTAHARWRPGAAAGSGGGR
;
A
#
# COMPACT_ATOMS: atom_id res chain seq x y z
N ARG A 1 -20.82 -29.36 -12.50
CA ARG A 1 -22.04 -29.33 -13.33
C ARG A 1 -22.52 -27.92 -13.64
N PHE A 2 -22.28 -26.93 -12.76
CA PHE A 2 -22.73 -25.55 -12.91
C PHE A 2 -21.57 -24.53 -12.92
N ALA A 3 -20.35 -24.96 -13.24
CA ALA A 3 -19.18 -24.08 -13.22
C ALA A 3 -19.32 -22.85 -14.14
N SER A 4 -19.87 -23.06 -15.36
CA SER A 4 -20.15 -21.95 -16.28
C SER A 4 -21.21 -20.97 -15.79
N THR A 5 -22.09 -21.41 -14.87
CA THR A 5 -23.14 -20.57 -14.28
C THR A 5 -22.61 -19.77 -13.10
N PHE A 6 -21.99 -20.46 -12.14
CA PHE A 6 -21.50 -19.82 -10.92
C PHE A 6 -20.13 -19.13 -11.07
N GLN A 7 -19.43 -19.41 -12.15
CA GLN A 7 -18.14 -18.81 -12.52
C GLN A 7 -17.16 -18.74 -11.33
N PRO A 8 -16.79 -19.90 -10.72
CA PRO A 8 -15.89 -19.91 -9.59
C PRO A 8 -14.50 -19.46 -10.02
N ASP A 9 -14.02 -18.40 -9.39
CA ASP A 9 -12.61 -18.01 -9.37
C ASP A 9 -11.92 -18.75 -8.23
N LEU A 10 -10.90 -19.53 -8.54
CA LEU A 10 -10.17 -20.39 -7.61
C LEU A 10 -8.71 -19.95 -7.58
N GLU A 11 -8.36 -19.17 -6.57
CA GLU A 11 -6.99 -18.70 -6.35
C GLU A 11 -6.28 -19.62 -5.36
N GLN A 12 -5.38 -20.49 -5.86
CA GLN A 12 -4.56 -21.34 -5.00
C GLN A 12 -3.41 -20.54 -4.40
N ARG A 13 -3.24 -20.65 -3.06
CA ARG A 13 -2.25 -19.88 -2.31
C ARG A 13 -0.92 -20.64 -2.15
N ARG A 14 0.12 -19.88 -1.80
CA ARG A 14 1.52 -20.39 -1.80
C ARG A 14 1.90 -21.15 -0.53
N CYS A 15 1.26 -20.87 0.61
CA CYS A 15 1.55 -21.60 1.83
C CYS A 15 0.98 -23.02 1.81
N LYS A 16 1.73 -23.94 2.40
CA LYS A 16 1.31 -25.28 2.77
C LYS A 16 1.01 -25.32 4.24
N TYR A 17 -0.08 -25.96 4.63
CA TYR A 17 -0.40 -26.19 6.02
C TYR A 17 -0.85 -27.63 6.25
N ILE A 18 -0.61 -28.11 7.49
CA ILE A 18 -1.13 -29.38 7.97
C ILE A 18 -1.87 -29.14 9.28
N TRP A 19 -3.07 -29.70 9.39
CA TRP A 19 -3.94 -29.53 10.56
C TRP A 19 -3.84 -30.71 11.47
N LEU A 20 -3.39 -30.48 12.72
CA LEU A 20 -3.18 -31.46 13.78
C LEU A 20 -3.93 -31.03 15.03
N GLY A 21 -4.04 -31.95 15.99
CA GLY A 21 -4.40 -31.68 17.38
C GLY A 21 -3.22 -31.95 18.31
N THR A 22 -3.34 -31.51 19.55
CA THR A 22 -2.37 -31.79 20.62
C THR A 22 -3.07 -31.81 21.98
N ASP A 23 -2.53 -32.60 22.95
CA ASP A 23 -2.91 -32.54 24.36
C ASP A 23 -2.24 -31.36 25.11
N LEU A 24 -1.39 -30.59 24.45
CA LEU A 24 -0.95 -29.29 24.94
C LEU A 24 -2.13 -28.31 24.91
N VAL A 25 -2.62 -27.91 26.09
CA VAL A 25 -3.70 -26.92 26.18
C VAL A 25 -3.10 -25.51 26.18
N PHE A 26 -3.26 -24.81 25.08
CA PHE A 26 -2.89 -23.41 25.00
C PHE A 26 -3.84 -22.53 25.83
N ASP A 27 -3.32 -21.50 26.49
CA ASP A 27 -4.10 -20.55 27.30
C ASP A 27 -4.79 -19.47 26.49
N ALA A 28 -4.40 -19.33 25.21
CA ALA A 28 -4.92 -18.34 24.25
C ALA A 28 -4.71 -18.82 22.82
N PHE A 29 -5.15 -18.03 21.85
CA PHE A 29 -4.71 -18.19 20.45
C PHE A 29 -3.26 -17.73 20.33
N LYS A 30 -2.35 -18.64 20.03
CA LYS A 30 -0.90 -18.40 19.93
C LYS A 30 -0.37 -18.62 18.54
N PHE A 31 0.55 -17.75 18.14
CA PHE A 31 1.41 -17.93 16.98
C PHE A 31 2.83 -18.19 17.47
N HIS A 32 3.37 -19.38 17.17
CA HIS A 32 4.79 -19.66 17.39
C HIS A 32 5.51 -19.54 16.05
N ILE A 33 6.44 -18.63 15.98
CA ILE A 33 7.27 -18.39 14.79
C ILE A 33 8.58 -19.16 15.00
N LEU A 34 8.84 -20.11 14.11
CA LEU A 34 10.00 -20.98 14.16
C LEU A 34 10.98 -20.54 13.08
N ASP A 35 12.16 -20.09 13.49
CA ASP A 35 13.28 -19.88 12.58
C ASP A 35 14.05 -21.18 12.41
N THR A 36 14.08 -21.71 11.20
CA THR A 36 14.70 -23.00 10.90
C THR A 36 15.71 -22.86 9.75
N PRO A 37 16.65 -23.79 9.59
CA PRO A 37 17.56 -23.79 8.45
C PRO A 37 16.85 -23.82 7.08
N ALA A 38 15.62 -24.31 7.03
CA ALA A 38 14.79 -24.31 5.83
C ALA A 38 14.07 -22.96 5.58
N GLY A 39 13.98 -22.11 6.60
CA GLY A 39 13.27 -20.82 6.61
C GLY A 39 12.21 -20.77 7.70
N ILE A 40 11.41 -19.69 7.68
CA ILE A 40 10.42 -19.42 8.71
C ILE A 40 9.19 -20.34 8.55
N MET A 41 8.77 -20.92 9.66
CA MET A 41 7.54 -21.68 9.81
C MET A 41 6.69 -21.08 10.92
N GLN A 42 5.38 -21.23 10.87
CA GLN A 42 4.48 -20.75 11.93
C GLN A 42 3.54 -21.83 12.41
N VAL A 43 3.36 -21.90 13.74
CA VAL A 43 2.37 -22.73 14.38
C VAL A 43 1.21 -21.86 14.85
N HIS A 44 -0.02 -22.24 14.47
CA HIS A 44 -1.25 -21.65 14.97
C HIS A 44 -1.82 -22.60 16.02
N GLY A 45 -1.73 -22.22 17.30
CA GLY A 45 -2.19 -23.00 18.43
C GLY A 45 -3.34 -22.33 19.15
N TYR A 46 -4.44 -23.08 19.40
CA TYR A 46 -5.56 -22.57 20.21
C TYR A 46 -6.38 -23.72 20.82
N PRO A 47 -6.90 -23.53 22.06
CA PRO A 47 -7.68 -24.57 22.72
C PRO A 47 -9.05 -24.73 22.05
N TYR A 48 -9.52 -25.97 21.93
CA TYR A 48 -10.89 -26.26 21.55
C TYR A 48 -11.63 -27.07 22.63
N SER A 49 -10.91 -27.55 23.65
CA SER A 49 -11.47 -28.17 24.85
C SER A 49 -10.55 -27.92 26.05
N GLU A 50 -10.99 -28.37 27.24
CA GLU A 50 -10.17 -28.30 28.46
C GLU A 50 -8.95 -29.25 28.43
N GLN A 51 -8.88 -30.17 27.47
CA GLN A 51 -7.85 -31.20 27.38
C GLN A 51 -7.07 -31.22 26.09
N ALA A 52 -7.44 -30.38 25.10
CA ALA A 52 -6.82 -30.44 23.79
C ALA A 52 -6.89 -29.09 23.04
N SER A 53 -5.92 -28.92 22.20
CA SER A 53 -5.79 -27.75 21.30
C SER A 53 -5.63 -28.16 19.84
N THR A 54 -6.03 -27.28 18.97
CA THR A 54 -5.63 -27.29 17.55
C THR A 54 -4.17 -26.92 17.43
N PHE A 55 -3.46 -27.59 16.52
CA PHE A 55 -2.07 -27.34 16.18
C PHE A 55 -1.93 -27.36 14.67
N ILE A 56 -1.81 -26.18 14.04
CA ILE A 56 -1.64 -26.04 12.59
C ILE A 56 -0.23 -25.58 12.33
N LEU A 57 0.55 -26.37 11.58
CA LEU A 57 1.84 -25.91 11.06
C LEU A 57 1.66 -25.38 9.63
N GLU A 58 2.06 -24.16 9.40
CA GLU A 58 1.97 -23.47 8.11
C GLU A 58 3.33 -22.90 7.70
N MET A 59 3.65 -22.92 6.41
CA MET A 59 4.87 -22.32 5.84
C MET A 59 4.73 -22.10 4.34
N HIS A 60 5.53 -21.20 3.78
CA HIS A 60 5.63 -21.03 2.33
C HIS A 60 6.07 -22.33 1.67
N GLU A 61 5.57 -22.63 0.47
CA GLU A 61 5.86 -23.90 -0.22
C GLU A 61 7.35 -24.12 -0.49
N ASP A 62 8.16 -23.08 -0.66
CA ASP A 62 9.61 -23.20 -0.82
C ASP A 62 10.30 -23.64 0.47
N VAL A 63 9.82 -23.17 1.64
CA VAL A 63 10.28 -23.63 2.95
C VAL A 63 9.88 -25.09 3.15
N TRP A 64 8.65 -25.43 2.79
CA TRP A 64 8.13 -26.79 2.83
C TRP A 64 8.97 -27.79 1.99
N ARG A 65 9.37 -27.38 0.78
CA ARG A 65 10.26 -28.20 -0.08
C ARG A 65 11.65 -28.33 0.53
N ARG A 66 12.27 -27.23 0.98
CA ARG A 66 13.60 -27.25 1.60
C ARG A 66 13.64 -28.03 2.90
N ALA A 67 12.57 -28.03 3.67
CA ALA A 67 12.43 -28.81 4.90
C ALA A 67 12.26 -30.33 4.67
N GLY A 68 12.09 -30.76 3.41
CA GLY A 68 11.97 -32.16 3.05
C GLY A 68 10.57 -32.77 3.24
N PHE A 69 9.53 -31.93 3.40
CA PHE A 69 8.14 -32.39 3.48
C PHE A 69 7.55 -32.79 2.12
N GLY A 70 8.23 -32.47 1.01
CA GLY A 70 7.80 -32.83 -0.33
C GLY A 70 7.72 -34.35 -0.47
N PRO A 71 6.69 -34.90 -1.17
CA PRO A 71 6.64 -36.32 -1.42
C PRO A 71 7.85 -36.74 -2.24
N PRO A 72 8.47 -37.91 -1.94
CA PRO A 72 9.34 -38.55 -2.90
C PRO A 72 8.62 -38.67 -4.26
N ALA A 73 9.34 -38.62 -5.35
CA ALA A 73 8.76 -38.70 -6.72
C ALA A 73 7.77 -39.86 -6.90
N GLU A 74 7.93 -40.91 -6.09
CA GLU A 74 7.06 -42.10 -6.04
C GLU A 74 5.70 -41.89 -5.37
N ARG A 75 5.49 -40.77 -4.61
CA ARG A 75 4.22 -40.43 -3.93
C ARG A 75 3.49 -39.25 -4.56
N ALA A 76 3.81 -38.89 -5.78
CA ALA A 76 3.16 -37.78 -6.50
C ALA A 76 1.62 -37.95 -6.64
N ALA A 77 1.08 -39.16 -6.43
CA ALA A 77 -0.36 -39.44 -6.49
C ALA A 77 -1.17 -39.05 -5.25
N GLY A 78 -0.53 -38.51 -4.18
CA GLY A 78 -1.17 -38.15 -2.92
C GLY A 78 -1.55 -39.35 -2.04
N LEU A 79 -1.91 -39.03 -0.77
CA LEU A 79 -2.38 -40.06 0.18
C LEU A 79 -3.85 -40.41 -0.12
N PRO A 80 -4.25 -41.69 0.05
CA PRO A 80 -5.65 -42.07 -0.04
C PRO A 80 -6.55 -41.28 0.93
N PRO A 81 -7.82 -41.07 0.60
CA PRO A 81 -8.75 -40.45 1.53
C PRO A 81 -8.79 -41.17 2.87
N GLY A 82 -8.77 -40.41 3.96
CA GLY A 82 -8.80 -40.95 5.32
C GLY A 82 -7.45 -41.35 5.92
N GLN A 83 -6.35 -41.18 5.18
CA GLN A 83 -4.99 -41.44 5.71
C GLN A 83 -4.29 -40.14 6.06
N SER A 84 -3.56 -40.16 7.19
CA SER A 84 -2.69 -39.05 7.63
C SER A 84 -1.27 -39.26 7.11
N ASP A 85 -0.51 -38.17 6.97
CA ASP A 85 0.90 -38.20 6.63
C ASP A 85 1.76 -38.38 7.89
N GLU A 86 1.84 -39.65 8.33
CA GLU A 86 2.56 -40.01 9.55
C GLU A 86 4.05 -39.63 9.49
N ALA A 87 4.67 -39.69 8.31
CA ALA A 87 6.07 -39.32 8.14
C ALA A 87 6.27 -37.81 8.40
N SER A 88 5.40 -36.97 7.85
CA SER A 88 5.42 -35.53 8.13
C SER A 88 5.10 -35.24 9.61
N ILE A 89 4.16 -35.95 10.22
CA ILE A 89 3.81 -35.76 11.64
C ILE A 89 5.00 -36.06 12.55
N GLU A 90 5.78 -37.11 12.27
CA GLU A 90 6.97 -37.42 13.03
C GLU A 90 8.07 -36.34 12.87
N MET A 91 8.26 -35.84 11.65
CA MET A 91 9.17 -34.71 11.42
C MET A 91 8.73 -33.45 12.18
N ILE A 92 7.42 -33.15 12.19
CA ILE A 92 6.85 -31.99 12.89
C ILE A 92 7.05 -32.12 14.39
N ARG A 93 6.88 -33.33 14.94
CA ARG A 93 7.14 -33.60 16.36
C ARG A 93 8.57 -33.26 16.75
N GLY A 94 9.54 -33.61 15.90
CA GLY A 94 10.94 -33.23 16.10
C GLY A 94 11.20 -31.73 15.96
N LEU A 95 10.67 -31.11 14.92
CA LEU A 95 10.84 -29.66 14.65
C LEU A 95 10.18 -28.77 15.71
N CYS A 96 9.05 -29.20 16.26
CA CYS A 96 8.27 -28.44 17.23
C CYS A 96 8.46 -28.93 18.67
N ALA A 97 9.51 -29.68 18.95
CA ALA A 97 9.73 -30.31 20.28
C ALA A 97 9.69 -29.28 21.41
N ASP A 98 10.30 -28.10 21.22
CA ASP A 98 10.33 -27.03 22.22
C ASP A 98 8.94 -26.42 22.45
N VAL A 99 8.13 -26.29 21.42
CA VAL A 99 6.74 -25.78 21.51
C VAL A 99 5.85 -26.81 22.18
N LEU A 100 6.04 -28.08 21.85
CA LEU A 100 5.22 -29.17 22.37
C LEU A 100 5.56 -29.51 23.82
N GLY A 101 6.80 -29.31 24.30
CA GLY A 101 7.19 -29.57 25.67
C GLY A 101 6.95 -31.03 26.12
N GLY A 102 7.01 -31.99 25.19
CA GLY A 102 6.75 -33.42 25.45
C GLY A 102 5.29 -33.84 25.24
N HIS A 103 4.40 -32.94 24.90
CA HIS A 103 3.00 -33.25 24.57
C HIS A 103 2.86 -33.98 23.22
N GLN A 104 1.75 -34.71 23.06
CA GLN A 104 1.48 -35.50 21.86
C GLN A 104 0.85 -34.70 20.74
N LEU A 105 1.14 -35.09 19.50
CA LEU A 105 0.40 -34.62 18.29
C LEU A 105 -0.61 -35.71 17.89
N PHE A 106 -1.83 -35.25 17.59
CA PHE A 106 -2.93 -36.10 17.14
C PHE A 106 -3.21 -35.87 15.67
N ALA A 107 -3.24 -36.95 14.88
CA ALA A 107 -3.64 -36.93 13.49
C ALA A 107 -5.17 -36.90 13.33
N ASN A 108 -5.69 -36.18 12.39
CA ASN A 108 -7.12 -36.16 12.01
C ASN A 108 -7.23 -36.03 10.47
N ASN A 109 -6.97 -37.13 9.75
CA ASN A 109 -6.85 -37.10 8.30
C ASN A 109 -5.84 -36.03 7.83
N SER A 110 -4.78 -35.84 8.63
CA SER A 110 -3.84 -34.75 8.50
C SER A 110 -2.91 -34.95 7.33
N ARG A 111 -2.96 -34.03 6.40
CA ARG A 111 -2.13 -33.98 5.18
C ARG A 111 -1.85 -32.55 4.78
N TRP A 112 -0.78 -32.37 4.02
CA TRP A 112 -0.44 -31.05 3.49
C TRP A 112 -1.47 -30.58 2.47
N VAL A 113 -1.96 -29.36 2.67
CA VAL A 113 -2.94 -28.69 1.82
C VAL A 113 -2.47 -27.25 1.56
N SER A 114 -2.75 -26.73 0.38
CA SER A 114 -2.70 -25.29 0.13
C SER A 114 -4.09 -24.71 0.24
N PHE A 115 -4.22 -23.54 0.83
CA PHE A 115 -5.49 -22.84 0.88
C PHE A 115 -5.91 -22.41 -0.52
N SER A 116 -7.20 -22.52 -0.81
CA SER A 116 -7.79 -22.01 -2.04
C SER A 116 -8.82 -20.95 -1.70
N THR A 117 -8.58 -19.72 -2.17
CA THR A 117 -9.59 -18.66 -2.08
C THR A 117 -10.61 -18.89 -3.19
N VAL A 118 -11.86 -19.12 -2.80
CA VAL A 118 -12.99 -19.30 -3.71
C VAL A 118 -13.81 -18.02 -3.79
N ARG A 119 -14.15 -17.58 -4.99
CA ARG A 119 -15.07 -16.46 -5.26
C ARG A 119 -15.99 -16.84 -6.41
N CYS A 120 -17.28 -17.01 -6.16
CA CYS A 120 -18.24 -17.28 -7.20
C CYS A 120 -18.81 -15.99 -7.83
N GLY A 121 -18.92 -15.95 -9.15
CA GLY A 121 -19.41 -14.81 -9.92
C GLY A 121 -20.89 -14.50 -9.63
N THR A 122 -21.72 -15.52 -9.36
CA THR A 122 -23.08 -15.42 -8.81
C THR A 122 -23.29 -16.52 -7.78
N TRP A 123 -24.23 -16.33 -6.85
CA TRP A 123 -24.51 -17.29 -5.79
C TRP A 123 -25.86 -18.00 -5.95
N GLN A 124 -26.62 -17.63 -6.97
CA GLN A 124 -27.93 -18.21 -7.20
C GLN A 124 -28.15 -18.54 -8.69
N HIS A 125 -28.88 -19.63 -8.94
CA HIS A 125 -29.35 -20.02 -10.27
C HIS A 125 -30.62 -20.83 -10.13
N ARG A 126 -31.75 -20.29 -10.62
CA ARG A 126 -33.09 -20.92 -10.48
C ARG A 126 -33.38 -21.19 -9.00
N ASN A 127 -33.49 -22.49 -8.61
CA ASN A 127 -33.75 -22.95 -7.25
C ASN A 127 -32.47 -23.46 -6.52
N VAL A 128 -31.28 -23.17 -7.06
CA VAL A 128 -29.99 -23.51 -6.45
C VAL A 128 -29.38 -22.25 -5.90
N VAL A 129 -28.96 -22.28 -4.63
CA VAL A 129 -28.24 -21.18 -3.97
C VAL A 129 -26.99 -21.71 -3.31
N LEU A 130 -25.91 -20.92 -3.41
CA LEU A 130 -24.64 -21.17 -2.74
C LEU A 130 -24.56 -20.34 -1.47
N LEU A 131 -23.93 -20.90 -0.42
CA LEU A 131 -23.61 -20.21 0.83
C LEU A 131 -22.33 -20.76 1.44
N GLY A 132 -21.68 -20.02 2.32
CA GLY A 132 -20.46 -20.43 2.96
C GLY A 132 -19.36 -20.80 1.96
N ASP A 133 -18.57 -21.82 2.26
CA ASP A 133 -17.42 -22.25 1.45
C ASP A 133 -17.79 -22.65 0.00
N ALA A 134 -19.04 -22.99 -0.26
CA ALA A 134 -19.50 -23.26 -1.61
C ALA A 134 -19.57 -21.99 -2.49
N ALA A 135 -19.79 -20.83 -1.89
CA ALA A 135 -19.86 -19.53 -2.56
C ALA A 135 -18.55 -18.76 -2.47
N HIS A 136 -17.87 -18.85 -1.30
CA HIS A 136 -16.69 -18.09 -0.95
C HIS A 136 -15.92 -18.74 0.20
N THR A 137 -14.61 -18.68 0.17
CA THR A 137 -13.77 -19.08 1.31
C THR A 137 -13.01 -17.88 1.88
N ALA A 138 -12.75 -17.90 3.17
CA ALA A 138 -11.88 -16.93 3.85
C ALA A 138 -10.79 -17.69 4.62
N HIS A 139 -9.53 -17.24 4.49
CA HIS A 139 -8.40 -17.92 5.13
C HIS A 139 -8.61 -18.03 6.65
N PHE A 140 -8.24 -19.17 7.20
CA PHE A 140 -8.48 -19.50 8.62
C PHE A 140 -7.76 -18.58 9.62
N SER A 141 -6.71 -17.87 9.20
CA SER A 141 -5.91 -16.98 10.06
C SER A 141 -6.68 -15.81 10.70
N ILE A 142 -7.91 -15.52 10.23
CA ILE A 142 -8.79 -14.51 10.85
C ILE A 142 -10.05 -15.12 11.49
N GLY A 143 -10.18 -16.46 11.48
CA GLY A 143 -11.27 -17.18 12.16
C GLY A 143 -12.68 -16.85 11.67
N SER A 144 -12.88 -16.46 10.40
CA SER A 144 -14.16 -15.89 9.93
C SER A 144 -14.99 -16.82 9.05
N GLY A 145 -14.47 -17.97 8.58
CA GLY A 145 -15.17 -18.83 7.62
C GLY A 145 -16.51 -19.33 8.14
N THR A 146 -16.52 -19.99 9.29
CA THR A 146 -17.74 -20.51 9.94
C THR A 146 -18.74 -19.39 10.26
N LYS A 147 -18.25 -18.24 10.77
CA LYS A 147 -19.10 -17.06 11.02
C LYS A 147 -19.80 -16.57 9.77
N LEU A 148 -19.08 -16.47 8.65
CA LEU A 148 -19.65 -16.04 7.36
C LEU A 148 -20.75 -17.02 6.90
N ALA A 149 -20.50 -18.34 6.98
CA ALA A 149 -21.49 -19.36 6.60
C ALA A 149 -22.74 -19.29 7.47
N MET A 150 -22.62 -19.05 8.78
CA MET A 150 -23.77 -18.85 9.68
C MET A 150 -24.55 -17.57 9.32
N GLU A 151 -23.87 -16.48 9.06
CA GLU A 151 -24.50 -15.22 8.65
C GLU A 151 -25.21 -15.35 7.29
N ASP A 152 -24.63 -16.10 6.35
CA ASP A 152 -25.26 -16.41 5.08
C ASP A 152 -26.56 -17.18 5.26
N ALA A 153 -26.54 -18.22 6.11
CA ALA A 153 -27.72 -19.00 6.41
C ALA A 153 -28.84 -18.15 7.04
N LEU A 154 -28.48 -17.27 7.99
CA LEU A 154 -29.42 -16.33 8.61
C LEU A 154 -30.00 -15.33 7.61
N ALA A 155 -29.17 -14.76 6.74
CA ALA A 155 -29.60 -13.83 5.71
C ALA A 155 -30.52 -14.49 4.68
N LEU A 156 -30.16 -15.71 4.23
CA LEU A 156 -31.01 -16.48 3.32
C LEU A 156 -32.37 -16.79 3.92
N ALA A 157 -32.44 -17.24 5.19
CA ALA A 157 -33.69 -17.50 5.89
C ALA A 157 -34.52 -16.23 6.06
N ALA A 158 -33.93 -15.09 6.38
CA ALA A 158 -34.58 -13.80 6.49
C ALA A 158 -35.18 -13.36 5.13
N CYS A 159 -34.36 -13.42 4.08
CA CYS A 159 -34.84 -13.06 2.72
C CYS A 159 -36.00 -13.96 2.22
N LEU A 160 -35.93 -15.27 2.51
CA LEU A 160 -37.03 -16.18 2.17
C LEU A 160 -38.30 -15.90 2.95
N HIS A 161 -38.22 -15.35 4.15
CA HIS A 161 -39.38 -14.96 4.96
C HIS A 161 -39.94 -13.59 4.54
N GLU A 162 -39.07 -12.64 4.15
CA GLU A 162 -39.46 -11.25 3.88
C GLU A 162 -39.96 -11.04 2.43
N GLN A 163 -39.47 -11.85 1.46
CA GLN A 163 -39.77 -11.65 0.04
C GLN A 163 -40.98 -12.47 -0.43
N GLY A 164 -41.72 -11.93 -1.40
CA GLY A 164 -42.91 -12.56 -1.94
C GLY A 164 -42.66 -13.73 -2.90
N SER A 165 -41.42 -13.99 -3.30
CA SER A 165 -41.05 -15.11 -4.16
C SER A 165 -39.64 -15.60 -3.85
N VAL A 166 -39.38 -16.87 -4.18
CA VAL A 166 -38.04 -17.46 -4.00
C VAL A 166 -37.00 -16.71 -4.84
N GLU A 167 -37.32 -16.33 -6.07
CA GLU A 167 -36.40 -15.61 -6.96
C GLU A 167 -35.99 -14.24 -6.36
N ALA A 168 -36.98 -13.48 -5.86
CA ALA A 168 -36.75 -12.22 -5.20
C ALA A 168 -35.90 -12.40 -3.91
N ALA A 169 -36.17 -13.47 -3.14
CA ALA A 169 -35.44 -13.79 -1.94
C ALA A 169 -33.94 -14.10 -2.21
N LEU A 170 -33.66 -14.91 -3.23
CA LEU A 170 -32.29 -15.27 -3.59
C LEU A 170 -31.52 -14.06 -4.12
N THR A 171 -32.19 -13.21 -4.90
CA THR A 171 -31.58 -11.95 -5.37
C THR A 171 -31.25 -11.00 -4.21
N ALA A 172 -32.16 -10.83 -3.26
CA ALA A 172 -31.98 -10.01 -2.08
C ALA A 172 -30.83 -10.56 -1.18
N TYR A 173 -30.79 -11.87 -0.98
CA TYR A 173 -29.73 -12.55 -0.24
C TYR A 173 -28.34 -12.28 -0.83
N GLU A 174 -28.15 -12.50 -2.14
CA GLU A 174 -26.88 -12.24 -2.79
C GLU A 174 -26.48 -10.77 -2.69
N ALA A 175 -27.40 -9.85 -2.92
CA ALA A 175 -27.18 -8.41 -2.84
C ALA A 175 -26.78 -7.96 -1.43
N GLU A 176 -27.37 -8.53 -0.40
CA GLU A 176 -27.06 -8.22 1.00
C GLU A 176 -25.71 -8.78 1.44
N ARG A 177 -25.44 -10.05 1.12
CA ARG A 177 -24.28 -10.75 1.68
C ARG A 177 -22.98 -10.51 0.94
N ARG A 178 -23.04 -10.37 -0.37
CA ARG A 178 -21.83 -10.27 -1.21
C ARG A 178 -20.87 -9.15 -0.82
N PRO A 179 -21.32 -7.91 -0.53
CA PRO A 179 -20.42 -6.84 -0.10
C PRO A 179 -19.74 -7.13 1.24
N VAL A 180 -20.46 -7.72 2.20
CA VAL A 180 -19.93 -8.09 3.53
C VAL A 180 -18.88 -9.17 3.42
N VAL A 181 -19.17 -10.21 2.64
CA VAL A 181 -18.25 -11.31 2.36
C VAL A 181 -17.01 -10.81 1.64
N ALA A 182 -17.15 -10.03 0.58
CA ALA A 182 -16.02 -9.46 -0.16
C ALA A 182 -15.12 -8.60 0.75
N SER A 183 -15.71 -7.84 1.66
CA SER A 183 -14.96 -7.08 2.66
C SER A 183 -14.16 -7.99 3.61
N THR A 184 -14.77 -9.10 4.05
CA THR A 184 -14.09 -10.07 4.95
C THR A 184 -13.02 -10.85 4.21
N GLN A 185 -13.28 -11.27 2.97
CA GLN A 185 -12.27 -11.92 2.12
C GLN A 185 -11.04 -11.04 1.89
N ARG A 186 -11.21 -9.72 1.66
CA ARG A 186 -10.05 -8.80 1.55
C ARG A 186 -9.21 -8.76 2.82
N ALA A 187 -9.83 -8.80 4.00
CA ALA A 187 -9.11 -8.84 5.27
C ALA A 187 -8.39 -10.18 5.49
N ALA A 188 -9.06 -11.29 5.14
CA ALA A 188 -8.48 -12.62 5.19
C ALA A 188 -7.31 -12.75 4.22
N GLN A 189 -7.44 -12.19 3.03
CA GLN A 189 -6.39 -12.14 2.00
C GLN A 189 -5.17 -11.37 2.50
N ALA A 190 -5.36 -10.18 3.07
CA ALA A 190 -4.26 -9.40 3.63
C ALA A 190 -3.53 -10.14 4.76
N SER A 191 -4.27 -10.86 5.61
CA SER A 191 -3.69 -11.69 6.67
C SER A 191 -2.92 -12.89 6.11
N LEU A 192 -3.46 -13.55 5.09
CA LEU A 192 -2.83 -14.68 4.42
C LEU A 192 -1.52 -14.25 3.73
N GLU A 193 -1.56 -13.17 2.97
CA GLU A 193 -0.37 -12.61 2.30
C GLU A 193 0.71 -12.21 3.31
N TRP A 194 0.33 -11.75 4.49
CA TRP A 194 1.26 -11.48 5.57
C TRP A 194 1.98 -12.76 6.02
N PHE A 195 1.26 -13.88 6.18
CA PHE A 195 1.87 -15.17 6.52
C PHE A 195 2.71 -15.76 5.40
N GLU A 196 2.30 -15.60 4.14
CA GLU A 196 3.11 -16.01 2.99
C GLU A 196 4.46 -15.30 2.93
N ASN A 197 4.50 -14.05 3.40
CA ASN A 197 5.69 -13.21 3.40
C ASN A 197 6.31 -13.03 4.79
N ILE A 198 6.00 -13.91 5.76
CA ILE A 198 6.43 -13.76 7.15
C ILE A 198 7.95 -13.64 7.31
N GLY A 199 8.72 -14.26 6.42
CA GLY A 199 10.17 -14.19 6.42
C GLY A 199 10.74 -12.76 6.34
N GLN A 200 10.05 -11.83 5.69
CA GLN A 200 10.48 -10.42 5.62
C GLN A 200 10.38 -9.68 6.95
N TYR A 201 9.62 -10.21 7.92
CA TYR A 201 9.41 -9.62 9.23
C TYR A 201 10.22 -10.29 10.34
N ALA A 202 10.95 -11.38 10.04
CA ALA A 202 11.65 -12.19 11.03
C ALA A 202 12.64 -11.39 11.88
N ASP A 203 13.29 -10.39 11.27
CA ASP A 203 14.29 -9.51 11.91
C ASP A 203 13.68 -8.22 12.50
N GLN A 204 12.36 -8.08 12.55
CA GLN A 204 11.74 -6.93 13.19
C GLN A 204 11.96 -6.97 14.70
N ASP A 205 12.08 -5.77 15.31
CA ASP A 205 12.02 -5.64 16.77
C ASP A 205 10.73 -6.29 17.31
N PRO A 206 10.76 -6.98 18.45
CA PRO A 206 9.59 -7.66 19.01
C PRO A 206 8.35 -6.77 19.15
N HIS A 207 8.49 -5.48 19.53
CA HIS A 207 7.37 -4.54 19.60
C HIS A 207 6.77 -4.30 18.22
N GLN A 208 7.62 -4.04 17.22
CA GLN A 208 7.17 -3.81 15.84
C GLN A 208 6.48 -5.05 15.27
N PHE A 209 7.06 -6.24 15.50
CA PHE A 209 6.49 -7.50 15.07
C PHE A 209 5.12 -7.75 15.72
N ALA A 210 4.98 -7.51 17.03
CA ALA A 210 3.72 -7.65 17.76
C ALA A 210 2.63 -6.74 17.18
N PHE A 211 2.95 -5.47 16.91
CA PHE A 211 2.00 -4.55 16.28
C PHE A 211 1.67 -4.97 14.84
N ASN A 212 2.66 -5.41 14.07
CA ASN A 212 2.49 -5.83 12.69
C ASN A 212 1.58 -7.07 12.57
N ILE A 213 1.81 -8.11 13.39
CA ILE A 213 0.97 -9.33 13.38
C ILE A 213 -0.47 -9.03 13.82
N VAL A 214 -0.69 -8.18 14.81
CA VAL A 214 -2.03 -7.82 15.27
C VAL A 214 -2.79 -7.02 14.21
N THR A 215 -2.11 -6.16 13.46
CA THR A 215 -2.72 -5.30 12.43
C THR A 215 -2.68 -5.89 11.02
N ARG A 216 -2.17 -7.11 10.81
CA ARG A 216 -1.96 -7.75 9.50
C ARG A 216 -3.18 -7.79 8.60
N SER A 217 -4.38 -7.96 9.18
CA SER A 217 -5.64 -8.02 8.43
C SER A 217 -6.18 -6.65 8.01
N ARG A 218 -5.55 -5.55 8.46
CA ARG A 218 -5.99 -4.15 8.28
C ARG A 218 -7.38 -3.85 8.85
N ARG A 219 -7.98 -4.78 9.62
CA ARG A 219 -9.22 -4.55 10.38
C ARG A 219 -8.96 -4.06 11.78
N VAL A 220 -7.90 -4.55 12.38
CA VAL A 220 -7.35 -4.01 13.61
C VAL A 220 -6.36 -2.92 13.22
N THR A 221 -6.49 -1.76 13.81
CA THR A 221 -5.74 -0.57 13.46
C THR A 221 -5.23 0.12 14.73
N TYR A 222 -4.38 1.12 14.58
CA TYR A 222 -3.89 1.93 15.70
C TYR A 222 -5.03 2.46 16.58
N ASP A 223 -6.05 3.06 15.97
CA ASP A 223 -7.20 3.62 16.71
C ASP A 223 -8.06 2.55 17.38
N ASN A 224 -8.25 1.40 16.72
CA ASN A 224 -8.97 0.29 17.35
C ASN A 224 -8.24 -0.21 18.59
N LEU A 225 -6.93 -0.36 18.52
CA LEU A 225 -6.10 -0.80 19.64
C LEU A 225 -6.09 0.25 20.75
N ARG A 226 -5.98 1.53 20.41
CA ARG A 226 -6.05 2.62 21.39
C ARG A 226 -7.32 2.60 22.23
N LEU A 227 -8.45 2.13 21.67
CA LEU A 227 -9.72 1.99 22.38
C LEU A 227 -9.82 0.67 23.17
N ARG A 228 -9.15 -0.40 22.72
CA ARG A 228 -9.27 -1.76 23.30
C ARG A 228 -8.16 -2.06 24.29
N ASP A 229 -6.98 -1.61 24.00
CA ASP A 229 -5.74 -1.82 24.75
C ASP A 229 -4.87 -0.56 24.68
N PRO A 230 -5.25 0.49 25.45
CA PRO A 230 -4.52 1.75 25.44
C PRO A 230 -3.09 1.64 25.98
N GLU A 231 -2.83 0.68 26.88
CA GLU A 231 -1.50 0.45 27.45
C GLU A 231 -0.55 -0.09 26.37
N PHE A 232 -0.99 -1.08 25.60
CA PHE A 232 -0.21 -1.59 24.48
C PHE A 232 0.13 -0.49 23.46
N VAL A 233 -0.81 0.40 23.12
CA VAL A 233 -0.52 1.48 22.18
C VAL A 233 0.43 2.51 22.78
N ALA A 234 0.31 2.83 24.07
CA ALA A 234 1.24 3.72 24.76
C ALA A 234 2.68 3.15 24.77
N ASP A 235 2.84 1.86 25.02
CA ASP A 235 4.13 1.16 24.92
C ASP A 235 4.70 1.23 23.50
N MET A 236 3.85 1.02 22.50
CA MET A 236 4.25 1.11 21.09
C MET A 236 4.70 2.53 20.70
N ASP A 237 3.96 3.57 21.13
CA ASP A 237 4.32 4.96 20.88
C ASP A 237 5.64 5.33 21.59
N GLY A 238 5.84 4.84 22.82
CA GLY A 238 7.08 4.99 23.58
C GLY A 238 8.27 4.29 22.88
N TRP A 239 8.09 3.04 22.48
CA TRP A 239 9.10 2.29 21.73
C TRP A 239 9.47 3.02 20.43
N PHE A 240 8.48 3.45 19.64
CA PHE A 240 8.69 4.11 18.35
C PHE A 240 9.43 5.45 18.52
N ALA A 241 9.10 6.21 19.57
CA ALA A 241 9.82 7.44 19.93
C ALA A 241 11.29 7.15 20.27
N GLY A 242 11.55 6.06 21.02
CA GLY A 242 12.89 5.62 21.39
C GLY A 242 13.78 5.29 20.19
N GLN A 243 13.23 4.72 19.14
CA GLN A 243 13.97 4.41 17.92
C GLN A 243 14.52 5.66 17.19
N GLN A 244 13.94 6.84 17.45
CA GLN A 244 14.35 8.10 16.79
C GLN A 244 15.47 8.84 17.51
N CYS A 245 15.78 8.49 18.76
CA CYS A 245 16.63 9.31 19.62
C CYS A 245 18.14 9.06 19.50
N GLY A 246 18.60 7.98 18.86
CA GLY A 246 20.02 7.74 18.57
C GLY A 246 21.02 8.04 19.73
N GLY A 247 20.59 7.93 21.01
CA GLY A 247 21.39 8.27 22.19
C GLY A 247 21.29 9.73 22.65
N GLY A 248 20.34 10.51 22.13
CA GLY A 248 20.04 11.90 22.53
C GLY A 248 19.17 12.01 23.80
N PRO A 249 18.62 13.21 24.10
CA PRO A 249 17.76 13.45 25.26
C PRO A 249 16.52 12.55 25.23
N GLU A 250 15.92 12.36 26.41
CA GLU A 250 14.76 11.47 26.61
C GLU A 250 13.71 11.63 25.51
N PRO A 251 13.25 10.54 24.86
CA PRO A 251 12.39 10.62 23.69
C PRO A 251 11.04 11.22 24.05
N GLN A 252 10.62 12.23 23.30
CA GLN A 252 9.29 12.79 23.46
C GLN A 252 8.30 11.89 22.77
N VAL A 253 7.44 11.23 23.55
CA VAL A 253 6.36 10.38 23.04
C VAL A 253 5.33 11.24 22.29
N ARG A 254 5.07 10.88 21.04
CA ARG A 254 4.13 11.55 20.12
C ARG A 254 3.43 10.46 19.30
N PRO A 255 2.24 10.75 18.74
CA PRO A 255 1.69 9.86 17.72
C PRO A 255 2.72 9.61 16.59
N PRO A 256 2.85 8.39 16.06
CA PRO A 256 3.90 8.03 15.12
C PRO A 256 4.06 8.98 13.93
N MET A 257 2.94 9.47 13.38
CA MET A 257 2.96 10.42 12.26
C MET A 257 3.63 11.75 12.60
N PHE A 258 3.69 12.15 13.87
CA PHE A 258 4.30 13.40 14.33
C PHE A 258 5.72 13.22 14.89
N GLN A 259 6.25 12.00 14.85
CA GLN A 259 7.67 11.81 15.13
C GLN A 259 8.51 12.41 13.99
N PRO A 260 9.60 13.13 14.32
CA PRO A 260 10.50 13.66 13.29
C PRO A 260 11.11 12.52 12.48
N PHE A 261 11.60 12.85 11.30
CA PHE A 261 12.32 11.90 10.47
C PHE A 261 13.48 12.56 9.75
N ARG A 262 14.60 11.85 9.69
CA ARG A 262 15.77 12.31 8.94
C ARG A 262 15.86 11.57 7.60
N LEU A 263 15.56 12.28 6.52
CA LEU A 263 15.67 11.77 5.15
C LEU A 263 17.02 12.22 4.56
N GLY A 264 18.02 11.34 4.58
CA GLY A 264 19.39 11.73 4.27
C GLY A 264 19.88 12.85 5.20
N GLY A 265 20.24 14.02 4.62
CA GLY A 265 20.62 15.22 5.38
C GLY A 265 19.47 16.10 5.84
N LEU A 266 18.24 15.83 5.38
CA LEU A 266 17.06 16.67 5.58
C LEU A 266 16.26 16.24 6.81
N GLU A 267 16.00 17.15 7.75
CA GLU A 267 15.12 16.90 8.89
C GLU A 267 13.68 17.31 8.57
N LEU A 268 12.75 16.37 8.72
CA LEU A 268 11.32 16.56 8.59
C LEU A 268 10.68 16.63 9.98
N ALA A 269 9.83 17.62 10.20
CA ALA A 269 9.15 17.82 11.49
C ALA A 269 8.13 16.69 11.82
N ASN A 270 7.63 16.03 10.81
CA ASN A 270 6.72 14.89 10.90
C ASN A 270 6.85 14.00 9.66
N ARG A 271 6.10 12.87 9.63
CA ARG A 271 6.22 11.82 8.60
C ARG A 271 5.19 11.92 7.48
N VAL A 272 4.53 13.08 7.35
CA VAL A 272 3.49 13.32 6.35
C VAL A 272 4.07 14.12 5.18
N ILE A 273 3.90 13.56 3.98
CA ILE A 273 4.30 14.18 2.72
C ILE A 273 3.04 14.53 1.93
N VAL A 274 3.00 15.74 1.35
CA VAL A 274 2.06 16.05 0.26
C VAL A 274 2.62 15.41 -1.00
N SER A 275 1.91 14.39 -1.51
CA SER A 275 2.33 13.65 -2.72
C SER A 275 2.41 14.57 -3.95
N PRO A 276 3.33 14.34 -4.89
CA PRO A 276 3.29 14.97 -6.19
C PRO A 276 1.93 14.79 -6.89
N MET A 277 1.35 15.85 -7.38
CA MET A 277 0.04 15.85 -8.06
C MET A 277 0.04 16.88 -9.19
N ASP A 278 -0.16 16.42 -10.42
CA ASP A 278 -0.22 17.29 -11.59
C ASP A 278 -1.49 18.14 -11.59
N MET A 279 -1.32 19.45 -11.58
CA MET A 279 -2.40 20.42 -11.47
C MET A 279 -2.76 21.08 -12.80
N TYR A 280 -1.92 20.94 -13.81
CA TYR A 280 -2.12 21.44 -15.16
C TYR A 280 -2.55 22.92 -15.23
N SER A 281 -2.01 23.75 -14.36
CA SER A 281 -2.42 25.16 -14.17
C SER A 281 -1.33 26.17 -14.51
N ALA A 282 -0.23 25.72 -15.10
CA ALA A 282 0.86 26.57 -15.56
C ALA A 282 0.54 27.19 -16.93
N ARG A 283 1.22 28.30 -17.23
CA ARG A 283 1.24 28.93 -18.56
C ARG A 283 2.68 28.90 -19.05
N ASP A 284 2.92 28.33 -20.22
CA ASP A 284 4.25 28.17 -20.81
C ASP A 284 5.29 27.57 -19.83
N GLY A 285 4.85 26.65 -18.98
CA GLY A 285 5.69 26.03 -17.97
C GLY A 285 5.94 26.89 -16.73
N VAL A 286 5.43 28.11 -16.65
CA VAL A 286 5.65 29.02 -15.51
C VAL A 286 4.64 28.76 -14.41
N PRO A 287 5.09 28.37 -13.19
CA PRO A 287 4.21 28.26 -12.05
C PRO A 287 3.74 29.65 -11.59
N GLY A 288 2.42 29.82 -11.40
CA GLY A 288 1.79 31.07 -11.00
C GLY A 288 1.28 31.09 -9.57
N ASP A 289 0.41 32.06 -9.27
CA ASP A 289 -0.21 32.20 -7.95
C ASP A 289 -1.04 30.97 -7.54
N PHE A 290 -1.61 30.25 -8.52
CA PHE A 290 -2.28 28.98 -8.23
C PHE A 290 -1.34 28.01 -7.52
N HIS A 291 -0.11 27.84 -8.02
CA HIS A 291 0.88 26.93 -7.42
C HIS A 291 1.35 27.40 -6.04
N LEU A 292 1.52 28.73 -5.85
CA LEU A 292 1.82 29.32 -4.56
C LEU A 292 0.72 29.01 -3.54
N VAL A 293 -0.54 29.19 -3.90
CA VAL A 293 -1.69 28.90 -3.03
C VAL A 293 -1.81 27.40 -2.78
N HIS A 294 -1.67 26.59 -3.83
CA HIS A 294 -1.76 25.13 -3.74
C HIS A 294 -0.71 24.53 -2.80
N LEU A 295 0.56 24.84 -3.01
CA LEU A 295 1.66 24.31 -2.19
C LEU A 295 1.74 25.00 -0.83
N GLY A 296 1.62 26.33 -0.82
CA GLY A 296 1.70 27.13 0.40
C GLY A 296 0.59 26.81 1.42
N SER A 297 -0.65 26.55 0.97
CA SER A 297 -1.74 26.15 1.88
C SER A 297 -1.47 24.84 2.60
N LYS A 298 -0.83 23.87 1.92
CA LYS A 298 -0.51 22.58 2.50
C LYS A 298 0.72 22.63 3.42
N ALA A 299 1.69 23.49 3.09
CA ALA A 299 2.80 23.79 3.97
C ALA A 299 2.31 24.49 5.27
N LEU A 300 1.42 25.49 5.15
CA LEU A 300 0.73 26.10 6.30
C LEU A 300 -0.14 25.09 7.06
N GLY A 301 -0.63 24.06 6.37
CA GLY A 301 -1.42 22.96 6.92
C GLY A 301 -0.64 21.94 7.73
N GLY A 302 0.68 22.11 7.88
CA GLY A 302 1.53 21.34 8.80
C GLY A 302 2.12 20.07 8.24
N ALA A 303 2.07 19.81 6.92
CA ALA A 303 2.79 18.71 6.31
C ALA A 303 4.31 18.87 6.52
N GLY A 304 5.02 17.77 6.79
CA GLY A 304 6.47 17.80 7.00
C GLY A 304 7.25 18.09 5.72
N LEU A 305 6.75 17.61 4.58
CA LEU A 305 7.30 17.85 3.25
C LEU A 305 6.18 18.09 2.24
N VAL A 306 6.32 19.11 1.41
CA VAL A 306 5.40 19.39 0.31
C VAL A 306 6.12 19.15 -1.02
N MET A 307 5.59 18.25 -1.86
CA MET A 307 6.16 17.96 -3.18
C MET A 307 5.44 18.78 -4.25
N THR A 308 6.19 19.26 -5.24
CA THR A 308 5.60 19.82 -6.46
C THR A 308 4.89 18.73 -7.27
N GLU A 309 4.07 19.11 -8.24
CA GLU A 309 3.72 18.26 -9.38
C GLU A 309 4.98 17.83 -10.15
N MET A 310 4.84 16.94 -11.16
CA MET A 310 5.94 16.63 -12.07
C MET A 310 6.38 17.89 -12.83
N VAL A 311 7.54 18.43 -12.47
CA VAL A 311 8.15 19.58 -13.12
C VAL A 311 8.99 19.11 -14.31
N CYS A 312 8.64 19.61 -15.49
CA CYS A 312 9.22 19.16 -16.74
C CYS A 312 10.61 19.76 -16.98
N VAL A 313 11.55 18.92 -17.43
CA VAL A 313 12.94 19.32 -17.69
C VAL A 313 13.15 19.96 -19.06
N SER A 314 12.12 19.95 -19.91
CA SER A 314 12.13 20.55 -21.25
C SER A 314 10.70 20.85 -21.71
N PRO A 315 10.51 21.73 -22.73
CA PRO A 315 9.20 21.99 -23.33
C PRO A 315 8.54 20.74 -23.90
N SER A 316 9.30 19.83 -24.53
CA SER A 316 8.81 18.57 -25.08
C SER A 316 8.55 17.51 -23.98
N GLY A 317 9.08 17.71 -22.78
CA GLY A 317 8.86 16.83 -21.62
C GLY A 317 7.53 17.04 -20.92
N ARG A 318 6.70 18.01 -21.33
CA ARG A 318 5.39 18.28 -20.72
C ARG A 318 4.37 17.21 -21.08
N ILE A 319 3.49 16.86 -20.13
CA ILE A 319 2.33 16.00 -20.38
C ILE A 319 1.30 16.78 -21.18
N THR A 320 0.92 17.96 -20.67
CA THR A 320 -0.07 18.85 -21.24
C THR A 320 0.50 20.28 -21.37
N PRO A 321 -0.14 21.20 -22.11
CA PRO A 321 0.25 22.62 -22.12
C PRO A 321 0.24 23.27 -20.74
N GLY A 322 -0.53 22.73 -19.78
CA GLY A 322 -0.67 23.24 -18.42
C GLY A 322 0.38 22.75 -17.42
N CYS A 323 1.35 21.92 -17.82
CA CYS A 323 2.42 21.45 -16.94
C CYS A 323 3.43 22.54 -16.59
N THR A 324 3.98 22.47 -15.39
CA THR A 324 5.11 23.30 -14.97
C THR A 324 6.43 22.82 -15.54
N GLY A 325 7.41 23.71 -15.64
CA GLY A 325 8.78 23.41 -16.05
C GLY A 325 9.81 24.13 -15.18
N ILE A 326 11.09 23.77 -15.39
CA ILE A 326 12.24 24.46 -14.79
C ILE A 326 13.43 24.48 -15.75
N TYR A 327 13.17 24.80 -17.00
CA TYR A 327 14.15 24.78 -18.09
C TYR A 327 14.52 26.21 -18.61
N ASN A 328 14.08 27.26 -17.91
CA ASN A 328 14.48 28.64 -18.16
C ASN A 328 14.49 29.46 -16.86
N THR A 329 15.04 30.67 -16.94
CA THR A 329 15.24 31.57 -15.78
C THR A 329 13.94 32.16 -15.23
N GLU A 330 12.90 32.35 -16.06
CA GLU A 330 11.60 32.82 -15.60
C GLU A 330 10.93 31.78 -14.70
N GLN A 331 10.95 30.51 -15.13
CA GLN A 331 10.43 29.38 -14.34
C GLN A 331 11.21 29.19 -13.05
N GLU A 332 12.55 29.29 -13.09
CA GLU A 332 13.39 29.24 -11.89
C GLU A 332 13.02 30.34 -10.89
N GLY A 333 12.85 31.59 -11.36
CA GLY A 333 12.46 32.71 -10.51
C GLY A 333 11.08 32.54 -9.90
N SER A 334 10.13 32.02 -10.67
CA SER A 334 8.77 31.73 -10.19
C SER A 334 8.76 30.62 -9.12
N TRP A 335 9.54 29.56 -9.29
CA TRP A 335 9.73 28.52 -8.28
C TRP A 335 10.40 29.05 -7.02
N ARG A 336 11.42 29.91 -7.14
CA ARG A 336 12.08 30.54 -5.99
C ARG A 336 11.08 31.31 -5.13
N ARG A 337 10.16 32.05 -5.71
CA ARG A 337 9.10 32.76 -4.96
C ARG A 337 8.27 31.79 -4.10
N ILE A 338 8.03 30.56 -4.58
CA ILE A 338 7.24 29.55 -3.86
C ILE A 338 8.07 28.92 -2.75
N THR A 339 9.33 28.58 -3.02
CA THR A 339 10.23 28.00 -2.00
C THR A 339 10.49 28.99 -0.88
N ASP A 340 10.76 30.27 -1.22
CA ASP A 340 10.92 31.34 -0.23
C ASP A 340 9.69 31.46 0.67
N PHE A 341 8.47 31.46 0.09
CA PHE A 341 7.25 31.49 0.89
C PHE A 341 7.15 30.32 1.87
N VAL A 342 7.43 29.10 1.41
CA VAL A 342 7.38 27.90 2.28
C VAL A 342 8.38 28.02 3.43
N HIS A 343 9.62 28.40 3.14
CA HIS A 343 10.68 28.53 4.13
C HIS A 343 10.43 29.67 5.14
N ASP A 344 9.97 30.83 4.64
CA ASP A 344 9.77 32.01 5.47
C ASP A 344 8.51 31.93 6.34
N ARG A 345 7.49 31.19 5.91
CA ARG A 345 6.15 31.23 6.52
C ARG A 345 5.74 29.94 7.22
N THR A 346 6.48 28.85 7.02
CA THR A 346 6.12 27.53 7.56
C THR A 346 7.32 26.79 8.10
N GLY A 347 7.08 25.69 8.82
CA GLY A 347 8.12 24.73 9.22
C GLY A 347 8.28 23.57 8.25
N ALA A 348 7.53 23.56 7.15
CA ALA A 348 7.57 22.50 6.15
C ALA A 348 8.84 22.59 5.28
N LYS A 349 9.23 21.45 4.71
CA LYS A 349 10.21 21.36 3.64
C LYS A 349 9.50 21.29 2.29
N ILE A 350 10.20 21.68 1.21
CA ILE A 350 9.67 21.62 -0.14
C ILE A 350 10.58 20.84 -1.08
N GLY A 351 10.03 19.83 -1.75
CA GLY A 351 10.71 19.00 -2.73
C GLY A 351 10.20 19.25 -4.15
N ILE A 352 11.08 19.06 -5.12
CA ILE A 352 10.75 19.10 -6.55
C ILE A 352 10.75 17.69 -7.12
N GLN A 353 9.71 17.34 -7.90
CA GLN A 353 9.72 16.11 -8.69
C GLN A 353 10.09 16.47 -10.13
N LEU A 354 11.24 15.99 -10.63
CA LEU A 354 11.68 16.20 -12.00
C LEU A 354 11.29 15.03 -12.89
N GLY A 355 10.74 15.34 -14.07
CA GLY A 355 10.30 14.33 -15.01
C GLY A 355 10.28 14.79 -16.47
N HIS A 356 10.05 13.84 -17.35
CA HIS A 356 9.80 13.98 -18.77
C HIS A 356 8.68 13.03 -19.17
N SER A 357 7.61 13.54 -19.75
CA SER A 357 6.41 12.76 -20.06
C SER A 357 6.64 11.55 -21.00
N GLY A 358 7.69 11.64 -21.82
CA GLY A 358 7.97 10.59 -22.80
C GLY A 358 6.80 10.39 -23.78
N ARG A 359 6.35 9.17 -23.93
CA ARG A 359 5.26 8.76 -24.82
C ARG A 359 3.86 9.20 -24.35
N LYS A 360 3.73 9.70 -23.12
CA LYS A 360 2.47 10.22 -22.54
C LYS A 360 2.38 11.74 -22.60
N GLY A 361 3.21 12.39 -23.41
CA GLY A 361 3.20 13.83 -23.62
C GLY A 361 2.24 14.29 -24.71
N SER A 362 2.12 15.63 -24.85
CA SER A 362 1.32 16.28 -25.90
C SER A 362 -0.17 15.89 -25.85
N THR A 363 -0.72 15.88 -24.62
CA THR A 363 -2.10 15.48 -24.36
C THR A 363 -2.96 16.62 -23.86
N ARG A 364 -4.28 16.43 -23.90
CA ARG A 364 -5.27 17.35 -23.34
C ARG A 364 -5.12 17.47 -21.83
N LEU A 365 -5.68 18.52 -21.26
CA LEU A 365 -5.83 18.63 -19.81
C LEU A 365 -6.72 17.47 -19.30
N MET A 366 -6.46 17.00 -18.09
CA MET A 366 -7.13 15.83 -17.51
C MET A 366 -8.66 15.91 -17.58
N TRP A 367 -9.25 17.09 -17.36
CA TRP A 367 -10.71 17.30 -17.41
C TRP A 367 -11.29 17.49 -18.81
N ASP A 368 -10.44 17.66 -19.83
CA ASP A 368 -10.85 17.81 -21.25
C ASP A 368 -10.64 16.54 -22.08
N GLY A 369 -10.08 15.48 -21.46
CA GLY A 369 -9.77 14.21 -22.11
C GLY A 369 -8.42 13.68 -21.68
N MET A 370 -8.38 13.00 -20.54
CA MET A 370 -7.15 12.45 -19.95
C MET A 370 -6.43 11.51 -20.94
N ASP A 371 -5.15 11.78 -21.17
CA ASP A 371 -4.26 11.02 -22.06
C ASP A 371 -4.68 11.01 -23.57
N ASP A 372 -5.67 11.82 -23.97
CA ASP A 372 -6.00 12.00 -25.39
C ASP A 372 -5.06 13.03 -26.04
N PRO A 373 -4.63 12.82 -27.30
CA PRO A 373 -3.82 13.79 -28.01
C PRO A 373 -4.46 15.18 -28.09
N LEU A 374 -3.66 16.24 -28.13
CA LEU A 374 -4.16 17.59 -28.39
C LEU A 374 -4.87 17.63 -29.76
N PRO A 375 -5.98 18.40 -29.91
CA PRO A 375 -6.65 18.52 -31.18
C PRO A 375 -5.80 19.26 -32.23
N GLU A 376 -4.91 20.17 -31.76
CA GLU A 376 -3.96 20.92 -32.54
C GLU A 376 -2.75 21.31 -31.70
N GLY A 377 -1.64 21.70 -32.35
CA GLY A 377 -0.44 22.14 -31.64
C GLY A 377 0.33 20.99 -30.94
N ASN A 378 0.14 19.77 -31.40
CA ASN A 378 0.88 18.63 -30.87
C ASN A 378 2.38 18.80 -31.11
N TRP A 379 3.18 18.46 -30.07
CA TRP A 379 4.63 18.30 -30.20
C TRP A 379 5.00 16.84 -30.28
N GLU A 380 6.15 16.55 -30.85
CA GLU A 380 6.66 15.19 -31.00
C GLU A 380 6.90 14.54 -29.60
N VAL A 381 6.41 13.32 -29.43
CA VAL A 381 6.65 12.50 -28.24
C VAL A 381 7.75 11.47 -28.52
N CYS A 382 8.46 11.08 -27.46
CA CYS A 382 9.60 10.18 -27.58
C CYS A 382 9.57 9.09 -26.51
N GLY A 383 10.35 8.04 -26.71
CA GLY A 383 10.42 6.92 -25.77
C GLY A 383 11.51 5.92 -26.14
N PRO A 384 11.63 4.81 -25.38
CA PRO A 384 12.55 3.74 -25.70
C PRO A 384 12.17 2.99 -27.00
N SER A 385 10.87 2.91 -27.31
CA SER A 385 10.32 2.16 -28.43
C SER A 385 9.10 2.88 -29.03
N PRO A 386 8.74 2.63 -30.30
CA PRO A 386 7.64 3.32 -31.00
C PRO A 386 6.28 2.72 -30.62
N LEU A 387 5.98 2.67 -29.31
CA LEU A 387 4.76 2.11 -28.73
C LEU A 387 3.93 3.25 -28.12
N PRO A 388 2.76 3.60 -28.70
CA PRO A 388 1.90 4.63 -28.11
C PRO A 388 1.31 4.16 -26.76
N TYR A 389 0.90 5.11 -25.90
CA TYR A 389 0.26 4.79 -24.63
C TYR A 389 -1.18 4.29 -24.84
N LYS A 390 -1.95 4.98 -25.67
CA LYS A 390 -3.29 4.56 -26.12
C LYS A 390 -3.23 4.16 -27.60
N VAL A 391 -4.14 3.28 -28.02
CA VAL A 391 -4.22 2.82 -29.42
C VAL A 391 -4.29 3.98 -30.41
N ASP A 392 -5.05 5.02 -30.08
CA ASP A 392 -5.21 6.23 -30.89
C ASP A 392 -4.23 7.36 -30.49
N GLY A 393 -3.25 7.06 -29.62
CA GLY A 393 -2.25 8.01 -29.16
C GLY A 393 -1.16 8.27 -30.20
N GLN A 394 -0.37 9.32 -29.97
CA GLN A 394 0.80 9.57 -30.80
C GLN A 394 1.83 8.43 -30.66
N VAL A 395 2.36 7.97 -31.80
CA VAL A 395 3.45 7.00 -31.80
C VAL A 395 4.75 7.73 -31.42
N PRO A 396 5.39 7.39 -30.30
CA PRO A 396 6.62 8.04 -29.89
C PRO A 396 7.77 7.66 -30.82
N ARG A 397 8.64 8.63 -31.07
CA ARG A 397 9.90 8.35 -31.75
C ARG A 397 10.87 7.65 -30.78
N SER A 398 11.50 6.58 -31.26
CA SER A 398 12.55 5.89 -30.51
C SER A 398 13.79 6.79 -30.40
N LEU A 399 14.26 7.01 -29.16
CA LEU A 399 15.45 7.81 -28.89
C LEU A 399 16.73 7.10 -29.30
N ASP A 400 17.62 7.81 -29.96
CA ASP A 400 19.00 7.39 -30.21
C ASP A 400 19.92 7.76 -29.01
N GLU A 401 21.18 7.37 -29.09
CA GLU A 401 22.13 7.58 -27.99
C GLU A 401 22.49 9.05 -27.76
N ALA A 402 22.55 9.87 -28.82
CA ALA A 402 22.82 11.31 -28.72
C ALA A 402 21.63 12.03 -28.05
N GLU A 403 20.41 11.65 -28.37
CA GLU A 403 19.18 12.19 -27.81
C GLU A 403 19.01 11.79 -26.33
N LEU A 404 19.35 10.55 -25.98
CA LEU A 404 19.40 10.11 -24.58
C LEU A 404 20.39 10.96 -23.78
N GLY A 405 21.56 11.27 -24.37
CA GLY A 405 22.53 12.20 -23.78
C GLY A 405 21.96 13.60 -23.58
N ALA A 406 21.32 14.16 -24.61
CA ALA A 406 20.72 15.50 -24.57
C ALA A 406 19.61 15.61 -23.50
N ILE A 407 18.74 14.61 -23.39
CA ILE A 407 17.68 14.60 -22.36
C ILE A 407 18.29 14.45 -20.95
N ARG A 408 19.31 13.62 -20.77
CA ARG A 408 20.03 13.54 -19.50
C ARG A 408 20.61 14.91 -19.12
N ASP A 409 21.19 15.65 -20.05
CA ASP A 409 21.75 16.98 -19.80
C ASP A 409 20.65 18.00 -19.45
N GLN A 410 19.42 17.85 -19.99
CA GLN A 410 18.25 18.63 -19.58
C GLN A 410 17.87 18.35 -18.11
N PHE A 411 17.89 17.10 -17.67
CA PHE A 411 17.69 16.75 -16.26
C PHE A 411 18.75 17.38 -15.36
N VAL A 412 20.01 17.36 -15.77
CA VAL A 412 21.11 18.00 -15.03
C VAL A 412 20.89 19.51 -14.92
N ALA A 413 20.56 20.18 -16.01
CA ALA A 413 20.29 21.61 -16.00
C ALA A 413 19.07 21.97 -15.10
N ALA A 414 17.99 21.17 -15.16
CA ALA A 414 16.82 21.33 -14.32
C ALA A 414 17.16 21.14 -12.83
N ALA A 415 17.98 20.15 -12.48
CA ALA A 415 18.44 19.92 -11.10
C ALA A 415 19.26 21.11 -10.57
N GLN A 416 20.15 21.67 -11.40
CA GLN A 416 20.92 22.87 -11.02
C GLN A 416 20.01 24.08 -10.80
N ALA A 417 19.01 24.29 -11.66
CA ALA A 417 18.01 25.34 -11.50
C ALA A 417 17.16 25.15 -10.23
N ALA A 418 16.76 23.90 -9.94
CA ALA A 418 16.04 23.57 -8.71
C ALA A 418 16.87 23.83 -7.45
N ALA A 419 18.16 23.53 -7.47
CA ALA A 419 19.07 23.84 -6.38
C ALA A 419 19.17 25.35 -6.12
N ARG A 420 19.27 26.15 -7.19
CA ARG A 420 19.27 27.63 -7.11
C ARG A 420 17.91 28.21 -6.70
N ALA A 421 16.82 27.58 -7.10
CA ALA A 421 15.46 27.96 -6.67
C ALA A 421 15.19 27.65 -5.19
N GLY A 422 16.07 26.91 -4.50
CA GLY A 422 15.99 26.71 -3.06
C GLY A 422 15.26 25.44 -2.61
N PHE A 423 14.99 24.48 -3.48
CA PHE A 423 14.36 23.21 -3.10
C PHE A 423 15.22 22.40 -2.13
N ASP A 424 14.59 21.81 -1.11
CA ASP A 424 15.26 21.00 -0.08
C ASP A 424 15.52 19.56 -0.52
N LEU A 425 14.71 19.02 -1.43
CA LEU A 425 14.74 17.64 -1.91
C LEU A 425 14.45 17.60 -3.42
N LEU A 426 15.10 16.66 -4.12
CA LEU A 426 14.79 16.32 -5.50
C LEU A 426 14.30 14.88 -5.58
N GLU A 427 13.16 14.67 -6.24
CA GLU A 427 12.65 13.36 -6.59
C GLU A 427 12.75 13.14 -8.09
N LEU A 428 13.38 12.02 -8.49
CA LEU A 428 13.43 11.61 -9.88
C LEU A 428 12.19 10.76 -10.21
N HIS A 429 11.43 11.18 -11.20
CA HIS A 429 10.21 10.49 -11.61
C HIS A 429 10.51 9.32 -12.55
N CYS A 430 10.53 8.09 -12.00
CA CYS A 430 10.73 6.83 -12.72
C CYS A 430 9.48 5.94 -12.71
N ALA A 431 8.27 6.53 -12.59
CA ALA A 431 7.00 5.82 -12.49
C ALA A 431 6.01 6.23 -13.59
N HIS A 432 4.84 5.57 -13.59
CA HIS A 432 3.61 5.96 -14.29
C HIS A 432 3.70 5.99 -15.82
N GLY A 433 4.63 5.23 -16.41
CA GLY A 433 4.78 5.15 -17.87
C GLY A 433 5.39 6.38 -18.54
N TYR A 434 5.90 7.35 -17.75
CA TYR A 434 6.67 8.47 -18.26
C TYR A 434 8.05 8.01 -18.77
N LEU A 435 8.88 8.92 -19.27
CA LEU A 435 10.07 8.53 -20.03
C LEU A 435 10.94 7.51 -19.30
N LEU A 436 11.37 7.79 -18.08
CA LEU A 436 12.28 6.87 -17.34
C LEU A 436 11.58 5.57 -16.93
N SER A 437 10.31 5.64 -16.56
CA SER A 437 9.46 4.45 -16.32
C SER A 437 9.35 3.57 -17.58
N SER A 438 9.20 4.17 -18.75
CA SER A 438 9.09 3.41 -20.00
C SER A 438 10.37 2.66 -20.36
N PHE A 439 11.53 3.05 -19.85
CA PHE A 439 12.75 2.24 -19.97
C PHE A 439 12.73 1.02 -19.03
N LEU A 440 12.13 1.15 -17.84
CA LEU A 440 12.11 0.10 -16.82
C LEU A 440 11.18 -1.07 -17.19
N SER A 441 10.03 -0.78 -17.77
CA SER A 441 9.04 -1.81 -18.11
C SER A 441 9.36 -2.54 -19.42
N PRO A 442 9.32 -3.88 -19.44
CA PRO A 442 9.47 -4.67 -20.67
C PRO A 442 8.30 -4.47 -21.64
N LEU A 443 7.12 -4.04 -21.15
CA LEU A 443 5.96 -3.76 -22.01
C LEU A 443 6.17 -2.54 -22.91
N THR A 444 7.03 -1.62 -22.49
CA THR A 444 7.25 -0.34 -23.17
C THR A 444 8.65 -0.21 -23.75
N ASN A 445 9.58 -1.05 -23.31
CA ASN A 445 10.96 -1.07 -23.78
C ASN A 445 11.26 -2.36 -24.56
N GLN A 446 11.12 -2.29 -25.87
CA GLN A 446 11.42 -3.37 -26.80
C GLN A 446 12.76 -3.18 -27.53
N ARG A 447 13.66 -2.39 -26.94
CA ARG A 447 15.00 -2.17 -27.51
C ARG A 447 15.83 -3.45 -27.49
N THR A 448 16.68 -3.58 -28.52
CA THR A 448 17.62 -4.69 -28.67
C THR A 448 19.07 -4.27 -28.44
N ASP A 449 19.30 -3.00 -28.09
CA ASP A 449 20.61 -2.46 -27.75
C ASP A 449 20.90 -2.58 -26.24
N ARG A 450 21.95 -1.90 -25.78
CA ARG A 450 22.38 -1.91 -24.37
C ARG A 450 21.36 -1.39 -23.34
N TYR A 451 20.26 -0.80 -23.78
CA TYR A 451 19.22 -0.21 -22.93
C TYR A 451 17.92 -1.03 -22.87
N GLY A 452 17.87 -2.20 -23.55
CA GLY A 452 16.69 -3.07 -23.60
C GLY A 452 16.95 -4.50 -23.21
N GLY A 453 15.90 -5.33 -23.14
CA GLY A 453 15.96 -6.74 -22.78
C GLY A 453 16.04 -6.97 -21.25
N SER A 454 17.18 -7.37 -20.72
CA SER A 454 17.31 -7.68 -19.28
C SER A 454 17.04 -6.48 -18.38
N LEU A 455 16.62 -6.72 -17.13
CA LEU A 455 16.40 -5.65 -16.14
C LEU A 455 17.65 -4.76 -15.98
N ALA A 456 18.84 -5.37 -15.93
CA ALA A 456 20.10 -4.62 -15.83
C ALA A 456 20.32 -3.67 -17.02
N ALA A 457 19.91 -4.07 -18.23
CA ALA A 457 19.98 -3.21 -19.40
C ALA A 457 18.91 -2.09 -19.37
N ARG A 458 17.69 -2.41 -18.96
CA ARG A 458 16.58 -1.46 -18.82
C ARG A 458 16.86 -0.39 -17.74
N LEU A 459 17.60 -0.71 -16.70
CA LEU A 459 18.05 0.19 -15.65
C LEU A 459 19.14 1.19 -16.09
N ARG A 460 19.93 0.88 -17.12
CA ARG A 460 21.11 1.68 -17.50
C ARG A 460 20.79 3.16 -17.72
N TYR A 461 19.72 3.46 -18.45
CA TYR A 461 19.39 4.85 -18.76
C TYR A 461 18.84 5.59 -17.52
N PRO A 462 17.84 5.09 -16.79
CA PRO A 462 17.37 5.72 -15.55
C PRO A 462 18.47 5.95 -14.51
N LEU A 463 19.37 4.99 -14.31
CA LEU A 463 20.51 5.13 -13.41
C LEU A 463 21.51 6.18 -13.93
N SER A 464 21.78 6.22 -15.23
CA SER A 464 22.67 7.24 -15.80
C SER A 464 22.16 8.67 -15.61
N VAL A 465 20.83 8.86 -15.65
CA VAL A 465 20.19 10.14 -15.34
C VAL A 465 20.30 10.44 -13.85
N PHE A 466 20.01 9.47 -13.00
CA PHE A 466 20.14 9.61 -11.53
C PHE A 466 21.57 10.04 -11.13
N ASP A 467 22.58 9.33 -11.63
CA ASP A 467 24.00 9.61 -11.31
C ASP A 467 24.41 11.00 -11.81
N ALA A 468 23.99 11.38 -13.01
CA ALA A 468 24.30 12.70 -13.57
C ALA A 468 23.66 13.83 -12.73
N ILE A 469 22.44 13.65 -12.25
CA ILE A 469 21.78 14.58 -11.33
C ILE A 469 22.53 14.59 -9.98
N ARG A 470 22.83 13.41 -9.41
CA ARG A 470 23.51 13.31 -8.12
C ARG A 470 24.87 14.03 -8.10
N ALA A 471 25.55 14.02 -9.24
CA ALA A 471 26.84 14.70 -9.38
C ALA A 471 26.76 16.24 -9.26
N VAL A 472 25.61 16.85 -9.53
CA VAL A 472 25.42 18.31 -9.50
C VAL A 472 24.48 18.79 -8.38
N TRP A 473 23.62 17.91 -7.83
CA TRP A 473 22.72 18.22 -6.74
C TRP A 473 23.49 18.32 -5.42
N PRO A 474 23.23 19.31 -4.54
CA PRO A 474 23.93 19.46 -3.28
C PRO A 474 23.97 18.17 -2.45
N GLN A 475 25.15 17.83 -1.90
CA GLN A 475 25.35 16.56 -1.20
C GLN A 475 24.58 16.46 0.12
N ASP A 476 24.29 17.57 0.76
CA ASP A 476 23.49 17.70 1.99
C ASP A 476 21.99 17.61 1.75
N ARG A 477 21.55 17.73 0.48
CA ARG A 477 20.13 17.60 0.09
C ARG A 477 19.85 16.20 -0.47
N PRO A 478 18.82 15.50 0.05
CA PRO A 478 18.51 14.16 -0.41
C PRO A 478 17.95 14.14 -1.84
N MET A 479 18.16 12.99 -2.49
CA MET A 479 17.46 12.60 -3.71
C MET A 479 16.62 11.37 -3.43
N THR A 480 15.37 11.40 -3.86
CA THR A 480 14.45 10.26 -3.86
C THR A 480 14.13 9.83 -5.28
N VAL A 481 13.59 8.62 -5.42
CA VAL A 481 13.14 8.11 -6.72
C VAL A 481 11.73 7.56 -6.55
N ARG A 482 10.80 7.98 -7.41
CA ARG A 482 9.47 7.40 -7.48
C ARG A 482 9.43 6.32 -8.55
N ILE A 483 8.93 5.14 -8.18
CA ILE A 483 8.83 3.97 -9.06
C ILE A 483 7.40 3.45 -9.15
N SER A 484 7.05 2.78 -10.27
CA SER A 484 5.88 1.91 -10.36
C SER A 484 6.29 0.48 -9.98
N ALA A 485 5.91 0.05 -8.78
CA ALA A 485 6.30 -1.26 -8.25
C ALA A 485 5.54 -2.44 -8.87
N THR A 486 4.58 -2.17 -9.73
CA THR A 486 3.95 -3.14 -10.63
C THR A 486 3.27 -2.39 -11.76
N ASP A 487 3.24 -3.01 -12.94
CA ASP A 487 2.54 -2.47 -14.11
C ASP A 487 1.07 -2.90 -14.14
N TRP A 488 0.62 -3.74 -13.20
CA TRP A 488 -0.73 -4.32 -13.15
C TRP A 488 -1.15 -4.99 -14.48
N CYS A 489 -0.19 -5.48 -15.23
CA CYS A 489 -0.37 -6.12 -16.53
C CYS A 489 0.59 -7.30 -16.66
N GLU A 490 0.11 -8.40 -17.23
CA GLU A 490 0.94 -9.59 -17.49
C GLU A 490 2.14 -9.25 -18.38
N GLY A 491 3.30 -9.78 -18.04
CA GLY A 491 4.55 -9.51 -18.76
C GLY A 491 5.21 -8.17 -18.43
N GLY A 492 4.59 -7.36 -17.55
CA GLY A 492 5.16 -6.11 -17.04
C GLY A 492 6.05 -6.30 -15.81
N VAL A 493 6.47 -5.19 -15.23
CA VAL A 493 7.19 -5.17 -13.95
C VAL A 493 6.28 -5.74 -12.86
N GLY A 494 6.79 -6.71 -12.13
CA GLY A 494 6.18 -7.26 -10.91
C GLY A 494 6.97 -6.84 -9.67
N VAL A 495 6.48 -7.27 -8.50
CA VAL A 495 7.08 -6.86 -7.21
C VAL A 495 8.52 -7.33 -7.06
N GLU A 496 8.88 -8.47 -7.61
CA GLU A 496 10.24 -9.01 -7.59
C GLU A 496 11.22 -8.09 -8.33
N GLU A 497 10.87 -7.67 -9.55
CA GLU A 497 11.68 -6.70 -10.31
C GLU A 497 11.68 -5.32 -9.64
N ALA A 498 10.58 -4.91 -9.02
CA ALA A 498 10.51 -3.62 -8.30
C ALA A 498 11.47 -3.57 -7.10
N VAL A 499 11.66 -4.68 -6.39
CA VAL A 499 12.66 -4.81 -5.32
C VAL A 499 14.07 -4.64 -5.89
N GLU A 500 14.37 -5.25 -7.05
CA GLU A 500 15.68 -5.09 -7.71
C GLU A 500 15.89 -3.66 -8.24
N ILE A 501 14.83 -3.03 -8.78
CA ILE A 501 14.87 -1.60 -9.19
C ILE A 501 15.18 -0.71 -7.97
N ALA A 502 14.49 -0.92 -6.85
CA ALA A 502 14.72 -0.17 -5.62
C ALA A 502 16.14 -0.37 -5.09
N ARG A 503 16.65 -1.63 -5.15
CA ARG A 503 18.03 -1.95 -4.78
C ARG A 503 19.03 -1.18 -5.63
N ALA A 504 18.86 -1.18 -6.93
CA ALA A 504 19.77 -0.50 -7.85
C ALA A 504 19.87 1.01 -7.54
N PHE A 505 18.74 1.69 -7.31
CA PHE A 505 18.76 3.10 -6.91
C PHE A 505 19.35 3.33 -5.52
N ALA A 506 19.11 2.41 -4.56
CA ALA A 506 19.71 2.47 -3.24
C ALA A 506 21.26 2.37 -3.31
N GLU A 507 21.77 1.45 -4.11
CA GLU A 507 23.21 1.26 -4.36
C GLU A 507 23.85 2.48 -5.05
N HIS A 508 23.09 3.23 -5.83
CA HIS A 508 23.51 4.49 -6.45
C HIS A 508 23.32 5.72 -5.54
N GLY A 509 22.85 5.53 -4.30
CA GLY A 509 22.79 6.60 -3.29
C GLY A 509 21.45 7.35 -3.22
N ALA A 510 20.35 6.75 -3.64
CA ALA A 510 19.02 7.28 -3.36
C ALA A 510 18.78 7.33 -1.84
N ALA A 511 18.30 8.45 -1.33
CA ALA A 511 17.96 8.61 0.09
C ALA A 511 16.59 8.03 0.42
N GLY A 512 15.72 7.86 -0.58
CA GLY A 512 14.37 7.31 -0.41
C GLY A 512 13.78 6.78 -1.71
N ILE A 513 12.85 5.82 -1.57
CA ILE A 513 12.04 5.25 -2.66
C ILE A 513 10.58 5.58 -2.39
N ASP A 514 9.95 6.34 -3.27
CA ASP A 514 8.49 6.59 -3.28
C ASP A 514 7.82 5.49 -4.10
N VAL A 515 7.03 4.65 -3.43
CA VAL A 515 6.50 3.41 -4.00
C VAL A 515 5.08 3.60 -4.48
N SER A 516 4.94 3.92 -5.77
CA SER A 516 3.67 3.95 -6.49
C SER A 516 3.48 2.68 -7.33
N THR A 517 2.43 2.64 -8.15
CA THR A 517 2.14 1.51 -9.07
C THR A 517 1.41 1.98 -10.32
N GLY A 518 1.52 1.21 -11.38
CA GLY A 518 0.68 1.31 -12.58
C GLY A 518 0.94 2.52 -13.46
N GLN A 519 -0.05 2.80 -14.28
CA GLN A 519 -0.09 3.84 -15.33
C GLN A 519 0.98 3.70 -16.42
N VAL A 520 1.56 2.50 -16.53
CA VAL A 520 2.59 2.19 -17.51
C VAL A 520 1.98 1.85 -18.86
N VAL A 521 0.87 1.11 -18.88
CA VAL A 521 0.10 0.76 -20.07
C VAL A 521 -1.39 0.99 -19.84
N SER A 522 -2.16 1.21 -20.91
CA SER A 522 -3.61 1.48 -20.82
C SER A 522 -4.44 0.26 -20.41
N GLU A 523 -3.89 -0.94 -20.61
CA GLU A 523 -4.53 -2.23 -20.34
C GLU A 523 -4.39 -2.69 -18.89
N GLU A 524 -3.75 -1.90 -18.03
CA GLU A 524 -3.55 -2.21 -16.61
C GLU A 524 -4.86 -2.53 -15.87
N GLN A 525 -4.79 -3.45 -14.91
CA GLN A 525 -5.92 -3.85 -14.07
C GLN A 525 -5.60 -3.72 -12.58
N PRO A 526 -5.52 -2.51 -12.04
CA PRO A 526 -5.14 -2.30 -10.65
C PRO A 526 -6.23 -2.74 -9.67
N ALA A 527 -5.80 -3.44 -8.61
CA ALA A 527 -6.68 -3.84 -7.50
C ALA A 527 -6.88 -2.68 -6.52
N PHE A 528 -7.70 -1.70 -6.86
CA PHE A 528 -7.95 -0.53 -6.02
C PHE A 528 -8.56 -0.88 -4.65
N GLY A 529 -8.18 -0.12 -3.63
CA GLY A 529 -8.70 -0.24 -2.28
C GLY A 529 -7.92 0.62 -1.29
N ARG A 530 -8.30 0.61 -0.02
CA ARG A 530 -7.58 1.31 1.05
C ARG A 530 -6.14 0.81 1.12
N SER A 531 -5.17 1.72 1.01
CA SER A 531 -3.73 1.43 1.08
C SER A 531 -3.27 0.33 0.12
N TYR A 532 -3.83 0.29 -1.11
CA TYR A 532 -3.64 -0.82 -2.06
C TYR A 532 -2.20 -0.94 -2.57
N GLN A 533 -1.41 0.13 -2.52
CA GLN A 533 0.00 0.11 -2.92
C GLN A 533 0.95 -0.22 -1.74
N THR A 534 0.45 -0.19 -0.51
CA THR A 534 1.25 -0.47 0.69
C THR A 534 1.98 -1.82 0.68
N PRO A 535 1.41 -2.94 0.16
CA PRO A 535 2.15 -4.20 0.12
C PRO A 535 3.48 -4.13 -0.61
N PHE A 536 3.57 -3.29 -1.64
CA PHE A 536 4.82 -3.08 -2.39
C PHE A 536 5.82 -2.25 -1.58
N ALA A 537 5.35 -1.17 -0.93
CA ALA A 537 6.18 -0.37 -0.03
C ALA A 537 6.69 -1.20 1.15
N ASP A 538 5.82 -2.01 1.76
CA ASP A 538 6.14 -2.92 2.85
C ASP A 538 7.29 -3.88 2.48
N ARG A 539 7.19 -4.51 1.32
CA ARG A 539 8.22 -5.43 0.83
C ARG A 539 9.54 -4.72 0.55
N ILE A 540 9.51 -3.61 -0.17
CA ILE A 540 10.71 -2.82 -0.48
C ILE A 540 11.38 -2.31 0.81
N ARG A 541 10.59 -1.88 1.81
CA ARG A 541 11.13 -1.43 3.09
C ARG A 541 11.85 -2.54 3.85
N ASN A 542 11.26 -3.71 3.92
CA ASN A 542 11.85 -4.81 4.68
C ASN A 542 13.04 -5.45 3.96
N GLU A 543 13.03 -5.56 2.62
CA GLU A 543 14.11 -6.17 1.86
C GLU A 543 15.25 -5.19 1.50
N ILE A 544 14.92 -3.92 1.24
CA ILE A 544 15.87 -2.91 0.75
C ILE A 544 16.07 -1.79 1.77
N GLY A 545 14.99 -1.14 2.23
CA GLY A 545 15.08 0.04 3.08
C GLY A 545 15.94 -0.19 4.33
N ARG A 546 15.67 -1.26 5.06
CA ARG A 546 16.41 -1.63 6.28
C ARG A 546 17.87 -1.99 5.99
N LYS A 547 18.13 -2.69 4.90
CA LYS A 547 19.46 -3.19 4.55
C LYS A 547 20.39 -2.08 4.06
N TYR A 548 19.85 -1.16 3.27
CA TYR A 548 20.66 -0.09 2.65
C TYR A 548 20.51 1.27 3.36
N GLY A 549 19.70 1.36 4.42
CA GLY A 549 19.43 2.61 5.12
C GLY A 549 18.68 3.64 4.28
N VAL A 550 17.83 3.17 3.34
CA VAL A 550 17.05 3.99 2.42
C VAL A 550 15.62 4.11 2.94
N ALA A 551 15.10 5.32 3.03
CA ALA A 551 13.72 5.54 3.44
C ALA A 551 12.73 5.01 2.41
N VAL A 552 11.60 4.47 2.87
CA VAL A 552 10.51 4.05 1.98
C VAL A 552 9.26 4.86 2.25
N ILE A 553 8.73 5.46 1.19
CA ILE A 553 7.56 6.32 1.21
C ILE A 553 6.39 5.52 0.66
N ALA A 554 5.34 5.32 1.48
CA ALA A 554 4.12 4.69 1.03
C ALA A 554 3.14 5.74 0.49
N VAL A 555 2.51 5.43 -0.63
CA VAL A 555 1.46 6.23 -1.26
C VAL A 555 0.30 5.34 -1.69
N GLY A 556 -0.85 5.90 -2.03
CA GLY A 556 -1.98 5.17 -2.63
C GLY A 556 -3.13 4.87 -1.66
N ALA A 557 -4.17 5.70 -1.73
CA ALA A 557 -5.40 5.60 -0.93
C ALA A 557 -5.15 5.52 0.60
N ILE A 558 -4.13 6.21 1.09
CA ILE A 558 -3.92 6.52 2.50
C ILE A 558 -4.74 7.78 2.79
N SER A 559 -5.70 7.72 3.72
CA SER A 559 -6.68 8.80 3.88
C SER A 559 -6.98 9.21 5.33
N SER A 560 -6.48 8.48 6.32
CA SER A 560 -6.70 8.76 7.73
C SER A 560 -5.39 8.75 8.52
N TYR A 561 -5.35 9.47 9.65
CA TYR A 561 -4.22 9.40 10.57
C TYR A 561 -4.02 7.98 11.13
N ASP A 562 -5.11 7.24 11.26
CA ASP A 562 -5.10 5.84 11.67
C ASP A 562 -4.35 4.95 10.66
N ASP A 563 -4.53 5.20 9.34
CA ASP A 563 -3.72 4.56 8.29
C ASP A 563 -2.25 4.88 8.47
N VAL A 564 -1.90 6.17 8.61
CA VAL A 564 -0.51 6.62 8.71
C VAL A 564 0.16 6.02 9.93
N ASN A 565 -0.44 6.15 11.12
CA ASN A 565 0.12 5.61 12.36
C ASN A 565 0.28 4.08 12.29
N SER A 566 -0.72 3.38 11.75
CA SER A 566 -0.68 1.92 11.59
C SER A 566 0.44 1.47 10.67
N LEU A 567 0.68 2.16 9.56
CA LEU A 567 1.74 1.83 8.59
C LEU A 567 3.13 2.05 9.18
N LEU A 568 3.32 3.15 9.89
CA LEU A 568 4.59 3.51 10.51
C LEU A 568 4.95 2.53 11.64
N LEU A 569 4.04 2.27 12.57
CA LEU A 569 4.28 1.34 13.68
C LEU A 569 4.52 -0.09 13.21
N ALA A 570 3.75 -0.55 12.22
CA ALA A 570 3.95 -1.89 11.65
C ALA A 570 5.27 -2.03 10.87
N GLY A 571 5.98 -0.92 10.62
CA GLY A 571 7.21 -0.92 9.84
C GLY A 571 6.99 -1.23 8.36
N ARG A 572 5.88 -0.77 7.81
CA ARG A 572 5.53 -0.94 6.39
C ARG A 572 5.99 0.22 5.51
N ALA A 573 6.27 1.35 6.13
CA ALA A 573 6.83 2.54 5.52
C ALA A 573 7.56 3.38 6.58
N ASP A 574 8.41 4.29 6.16
CA ASP A 574 9.07 5.28 6.99
C ASP A 574 8.34 6.63 6.94
N LEU A 575 7.73 6.92 5.80
CA LEU A 575 6.98 8.15 5.48
C LEU A 575 5.72 7.79 4.71
N CYS A 576 4.69 8.63 4.80
CA CYS A 576 3.43 8.47 4.07
C CYS A 576 3.16 9.70 3.19
N ALA A 577 2.99 9.49 1.88
CA ALA A 577 2.62 10.53 0.93
C ALA A 577 1.11 10.46 0.62
N LEU A 578 0.42 11.59 0.84
CA LEU A 578 -1.02 11.71 0.67
C LEU A 578 -1.34 12.71 -0.46
N GLY A 579 -2.08 12.24 -1.46
CA GLY A 579 -2.50 13.06 -2.62
C GLY A 579 -3.90 13.65 -2.43
N ARG A 580 -4.94 12.90 -2.82
CA ARG A 580 -6.35 13.33 -2.81
C ARG A 580 -6.82 13.84 -1.44
N THR A 581 -6.28 13.31 -0.35
CA THR A 581 -6.54 13.77 1.01
C THR A 581 -6.17 15.25 1.18
N HIS A 582 -4.99 15.66 0.69
CA HIS A 582 -4.56 17.05 0.71
C HIS A 582 -5.20 17.95 -0.36
N LEU A 583 -5.78 17.37 -1.42
CA LEU A 583 -6.64 18.14 -2.35
C LEU A 583 -7.97 18.48 -1.70
N TYR A 584 -8.54 17.54 -0.95
CA TYR A 584 -9.80 17.72 -0.24
C TYR A 584 -9.64 18.66 0.97
N ASP A 585 -8.58 18.47 1.76
CA ASP A 585 -8.28 19.23 2.95
C ASP A 585 -6.80 19.67 2.97
N PRO A 586 -6.47 20.88 2.53
CA PRO A 586 -5.10 21.40 2.56
C PRO A 586 -4.47 21.43 3.95
N GLN A 587 -5.26 21.50 5.02
CA GLN A 587 -4.82 21.53 6.41
C GLN A 587 -4.94 20.17 7.11
N TRP A 588 -5.08 19.10 6.37
CA TRP A 588 -5.33 17.78 6.88
C TRP A 588 -4.37 17.34 7.99
N THR A 589 -3.07 17.66 7.89
CA THR A 589 -2.08 17.26 8.89
C THR A 589 -2.38 17.88 10.27
N LEU A 590 -2.75 19.16 10.32
CA LEU A 590 -3.15 19.83 11.57
C LEU A 590 -4.52 19.34 12.06
N HIS A 591 -5.46 19.06 11.15
CA HIS A 591 -6.75 18.46 11.52
C HIS A 591 -6.57 17.04 12.08
N ALA A 592 -5.69 16.24 11.49
CA ALA A 592 -5.34 14.92 12.02
C ALA A 592 -4.72 14.98 13.42
N ALA A 593 -3.91 16.00 13.71
CA ALA A 593 -3.41 16.25 15.07
C ALA A 593 -4.56 16.56 16.04
N ALA A 594 -5.45 17.47 15.64
CA ALA A 594 -6.60 17.87 16.46
C ALA A 594 -7.55 16.70 16.74
N GLU A 595 -7.79 15.82 15.75
CA GLU A 595 -8.61 14.61 15.92
C GLU A 595 -8.01 13.62 16.93
N GLN A 596 -6.69 13.52 16.98
CA GLN A 596 -5.96 12.70 17.95
C GLN A 596 -5.82 13.36 19.32
N GLY A 597 -6.25 14.62 19.47
CA GLY A 597 -6.05 15.42 20.69
C GLY A 597 -4.59 15.85 20.88
N TYR A 598 -3.79 15.83 19.82
CA TYR A 598 -2.37 16.18 19.82
C TYR A 598 -2.16 17.66 19.47
N ALA A 599 -1.29 18.35 20.21
CA ALA A 599 -0.93 19.76 20.00
C ALA A 599 0.55 20.00 20.34
N GLY A 600 1.41 19.05 19.97
CA GLY A 600 2.85 19.09 20.27
C GLY A 600 3.70 19.39 19.02
N PRO A 601 5.03 19.22 19.14
CA PRO A 601 5.96 19.40 18.04
C PRO A 601 5.60 18.49 16.85
N GLY A 602 5.86 18.97 15.62
CA GLY A 602 5.44 18.28 14.39
C GLY A 602 4.01 18.59 13.94
N ALA A 603 3.19 19.24 14.81
CA ALA A 603 1.84 19.72 14.52
C ALA A 603 1.69 21.19 14.90
N THR A 604 2.65 22.02 14.55
CA THR A 604 2.70 23.43 14.94
C THR A 604 1.83 24.29 14.03
N TRP A 605 0.84 24.95 14.60
CA TRP A 605 0.02 25.92 13.89
C TRP A 605 0.81 27.18 13.55
N PRO A 606 0.68 27.73 12.34
CA PRO A 606 1.25 29.03 12.01
C PRO A 606 0.74 30.09 13.00
N MET A 607 1.63 30.96 13.47
CA MET A 607 1.27 31.98 14.48
C MET A 607 0.03 32.80 14.14
N PRO A 608 -0.20 33.25 12.88
CA PRO A 608 -1.43 33.95 12.53
C PRO A 608 -2.71 33.13 12.70
N PHE A 609 -2.62 31.81 12.66
CA PHE A 609 -3.76 30.89 12.80
C PHE A 609 -3.89 30.32 14.22
N ALA A 610 -2.95 30.61 15.12
CA ALA A 610 -2.89 30.03 16.46
C ALA A 610 -4.15 30.34 17.29
N ALA A 611 -4.83 31.47 17.05
CA ALA A 611 -6.10 31.81 17.70
C ALA A 611 -7.23 30.80 17.38
N GLY A 612 -7.23 30.26 16.16
CA GLY A 612 -8.19 29.23 15.70
C GLY A 612 -7.89 27.84 16.22
N SER A 613 -6.64 27.55 16.63
CA SER A 613 -6.23 26.24 17.16
C SER A 613 -6.74 25.97 18.58
N ARG A 614 -7.08 27.03 19.31
CA ARG A 614 -7.57 26.93 20.71
C ARG A 614 -9.07 26.63 20.71
N ARG A 615 -9.49 25.64 21.50
CA ARG A 615 -10.93 25.50 21.83
C ARG A 615 -11.40 26.79 22.49
N PRO A 616 -12.57 27.34 22.13
CA PRO A 616 -13.17 28.40 22.92
C PRO A 616 -13.29 27.93 24.38
N GLN A 617 -12.59 28.57 25.30
CA GLN A 617 -12.82 28.35 26.74
C GLN A 617 -14.23 28.83 27.06
N GLY A 618 -15.16 27.91 27.36
CA GLY A 618 -16.48 28.22 27.86
C GLY A 618 -17.69 27.76 27.05
N GLY A 619 -17.51 27.10 25.91
CA GLY A 619 -18.63 26.49 25.18
C GLY A 619 -18.73 25.00 25.50
N ARG A 620 -19.69 24.57 26.34
CA ARG A 620 -20.09 23.15 26.39
C ARG A 620 -20.69 22.78 25.03
N THR A 621 -19.88 22.20 24.18
CA THR A 621 -20.36 21.40 23.05
C THR A 621 -20.05 19.95 23.39
N ASP A 622 -20.93 19.35 24.21
CA ASP A 622 -20.94 17.90 24.48
C ASP A 622 -21.50 17.11 23.30
N GLY A 623 -21.39 17.63 22.08
CA GLY A 623 -21.71 16.91 20.85
C GLY A 623 -20.46 16.34 20.22
N PRO A 624 -20.52 15.13 19.64
CA PRO A 624 -19.43 14.66 18.80
C PRO A 624 -19.20 15.69 17.71
N ARG A 625 -17.90 16.11 17.51
CA ARG A 625 -17.52 16.88 16.33
C ARG A 625 -18.09 16.16 15.12
N PRO A 626 -18.62 16.88 14.12
CA PRO A 626 -18.87 16.23 12.85
C PRO A 626 -17.52 15.64 12.40
N ARG A 627 -17.35 14.34 12.58
CA ARG A 627 -16.33 13.60 11.86
C ARG A 627 -16.65 13.88 10.41
N LEU A 628 -15.70 14.45 9.69
CA LEU A 628 -15.63 14.26 8.26
C LEU A 628 -15.40 12.76 8.07
N GLU A 629 -16.45 11.97 8.22
CA GLU A 629 -16.51 10.64 7.70
C GLU A 629 -16.43 10.83 6.18
N LEU A 630 -15.23 10.73 5.63
CA LEU A 630 -15.10 10.19 4.28
C LEU A 630 -16.02 8.98 4.29
N ILE A 631 -17.15 9.09 3.58
CA ILE A 631 -18.25 8.15 3.59
C ILE A 631 -17.65 6.74 3.65
N ARG A 632 -17.56 6.18 4.84
CA ARG A 632 -17.57 4.73 4.98
C ARG A 632 -18.92 4.38 4.41
N ALA A 633 -18.92 3.87 3.19
CA ALA A 633 -20.11 3.22 2.65
C ALA A 633 -20.62 2.36 3.80
N GLY A 634 -21.78 2.72 4.35
CA GLY A 634 -22.28 2.10 5.56
C GLY A 634 -22.16 0.60 5.37
N VAL A 635 -21.44 -0.07 6.27
CA VAL A 635 -21.46 -1.53 6.28
C VAL A 635 -22.92 -1.88 6.55
N PRO A 636 -23.67 -2.47 5.61
CA PRO A 636 -25.04 -2.85 5.86
C PRO A 636 -25.09 -3.67 7.14
N GLY A 637 -26.02 -3.37 8.02
CA GLY A 637 -26.20 -4.16 9.24
C GLY A 637 -26.23 -5.65 8.88
N THR A 638 -25.64 -6.48 9.72
CA THR A 638 -25.66 -7.94 9.51
C THR A 638 -27.12 -8.43 9.55
N ALA A 639 -27.46 -9.43 8.73
CA ALA A 639 -28.84 -9.96 8.61
C ALA A 639 -29.44 -10.38 9.96
N HIS A 640 -28.62 -10.88 10.91
CA HIS A 640 -29.07 -11.24 12.25
C HIS A 640 -29.46 -10.03 13.13
N ALA A 641 -29.09 -8.82 12.79
CA ALA A 641 -29.53 -7.62 13.50
C ALA A 641 -30.98 -7.22 13.12
N ARG A 642 -31.48 -7.69 11.98
CA ARG A 642 -32.78 -7.35 11.42
C ARG A 642 -33.86 -8.37 11.74
N TRP A 643 -33.51 -9.63 11.90
CA TRP A 643 -34.47 -10.74 12.09
C TRP A 643 -34.35 -11.37 13.47
N ARG A 644 -35.44 -11.43 14.23
CA ARG A 644 -35.57 -12.18 15.48
C ARG A 644 -36.67 -13.22 15.31
N PRO A 645 -36.41 -14.54 15.48
CA PRO A 645 -37.42 -15.56 15.47
C PRO A 645 -38.52 -15.24 16.51
N GLY A 646 -39.75 -15.22 16.11
CA GLY A 646 -40.90 -14.99 16.97
C GLY A 646 -41.32 -13.53 17.20
N ALA A 647 -40.69 -12.56 16.58
CA ALA A 647 -41.23 -11.21 16.51
C ALA A 647 -42.32 -11.21 15.45
N ALA A 648 -43.58 -11.24 15.88
CA ALA A 648 -44.73 -11.02 15.01
C ALA A 648 -44.55 -9.72 14.23
N ALA A 649 -44.85 -9.72 12.93
CA ALA A 649 -44.84 -8.55 12.08
C ALA A 649 -45.73 -7.49 12.71
N GLY A 650 -45.11 -6.59 13.50
CA GLY A 650 -45.75 -5.41 14.04
C GLY A 650 -46.09 -4.51 12.87
N SER A 651 -47.39 -4.32 12.69
CA SER A 651 -48.02 -3.40 11.75
C SER A 651 -47.22 -2.12 11.52
N GLY A 652 -47.00 -1.80 10.24
CA GLY A 652 -46.33 -0.57 9.81
C GLY A 652 -46.97 0.68 10.39
N GLY A 653 -46.12 1.51 10.94
CA GLY A 653 -46.38 2.88 11.31
C GLY A 653 -45.26 3.73 10.71
N GLY A 654 -45.62 4.48 9.68
CA GLY A 654 -44.70 5.34 8.94
C GLY A 654 -44.15 6.50 9.82
N ARG A 655 -42.91 6.80 9.52
CA ARG A 655 -42.37 8.15 9.23
C ARG A 655 -40.92 8.01 8.75
#